data_f7140179a1435331d724978a36ec264b
#
_entry.id   f7140179a1435331d724978a36ec264b
#
_cell.length_a   1.000
_cell.length_b   1.000
_cell.length_c   1.000
_cell.angle_alpha   90.00
_cell.angle_beta   90.00
_cell.angle_gamma   90.00
#
_symmetry.space_group_name_H-M   'P 1'
#
loop_
_entity.id
_entity.type
_entity.pdbx_description
1 polymer ?
#
loop_
_entity_poly.entity_id
_entity_poly.type
_entity_poly.pdbx_seq_one_letter_code
_entity_poly.pdbx_strand_id
1 'polypeptide(L)'
;MPHVEDALPPTAAGFGGRDDELGALLAALAPGGAGRAAVPVAAVTGLGGVGKTALAVRAAHVARERGWFPGGALFVDCHGYDETPAGPEQLLEALLRALGVAAAHVPGTLDERAGLYRSVLAERARTSGRVLIVVDNASHPGQVRPLLPGHAAHRVLVTSRDTMPQLGAHLVRLDVLRPEAARDVLDRALRTAAPGDRRVVDDPGATWRLCELCGGLPLALQIAAALLISDPGKPVAELVSELADSATLLDHLDDGERGVRAAFDLSYRRLGPQPARLFLLLALAPGSETSDEAITVLSGADVLPRRELSVLIRAHLVAPGSVRGCWTLHDLVRAYALDQVSRQEELRQEGTRARARLLAHYQRRAEEADWYLQARAGRPPTAGFGGHQDALSWLDRERTGLVSAALWAADPAHARDGLRLALHLHGYLGWRRYFDDAVTVFRCAARTADALHDGFSAGTAWNCLGLALRNNRRIEEAVAAHTRACAIHRERGDRLEEGMSWDMLGLSLTEARAYEEAIAAHERARELVHACGERQAEASTWNNLGRTLFKLGRFDESVVALTRARDMFRSVGDRFRAATATNNLGRAFRETGRLDEALAAHTTARAVFEELGARERLATAWNDFGAALSALGRFDEAVDAHLLALREYQDLGDRHRQAVAGNDLGVTLRRAGRRDEARDAHLQALRLFRDLADAHGEGETLGHLAAVEPGGQLSAEAGGRLAAEPSGPLGEEGKR
;
A
#
# COMPACT_ATOMS: atom_id res chain seq x y z
N MET A 1 3.63 22.56 2.28
CA MET A 1 3.86 21.20 1.71
C MET A 1 4.81 20.49 2.65
N PRO A 2 4.49 19.30 3.18
CA PRO A 2 5.46 18.55 3.96
C PRO A 2 6.68 18.28 3.08
N HIS A 3 7.88 18.48 3.63
CA HIS A 3 9.10 18.06 2.98
C HIS A 3 9.02 16.55 2.77
N VAL A 4 9.41 16.05 1.58
CA VAL A 4 9.71 14.63 1.40
C VAL A 4 10.86 14.35 2.34
N GLU A 5 10.61 13.62 3.41
CA GLU A 5 11.70 13.04 4.20
C GLU A 5 12.45 12.10 3.26
N ASP A 6 13.79 12.22 3.29
CA ASP A 6 14.66 11.38 2.50
C ASP A 6 14.47 9.91 2.85
N ALA A 7 13.83 9.20 1.95
CA ALA A 7 13.55 7.78 2.10
C ALA A 7 14.70 6.89 1.58
N LEU A 8 15.89 7.47 1.30
CA LEU A 8 17.02 6.67 0.84
C LEU A 8 17.62 5.81 1.95
N PRO A 9 17.87 4.52 1.72
CA PRO A 9 18.66 3.70 2.62
C PRO A 9 20.07 4.28 2.84
N PRO A 10 20.72 3.97 3.97
CA PRO A 10 22.12 4.36 4.19
C PRO A 10 23.03 3.71 3.15
N THR A 11 24.13 4.38 2.80
CA THR A 11 25.15 3.80 1.92
C THR A 11 25.81 2.59 2.59
N ALA A 12 26.06 1.53 1.82
CA ALA A 12 26.71 0.35 2.30
C ALA A 12 28.14 0.69 2.80
N ALA A 13 28.46 0.26 4.01
CA ALA A 13 29.81 0.40 4.56
C ALA A 13 30.79 -0.39 3.66
N GLY A 14 31.91 0.25 3.27
CA GLY A 14 32.93 -0.41 2.44
C GLY A 14 32.62 -0.42 0.92
N PHE A 15 31.63 0.34 0.43
CA PHE A 15 31.39 0.49 -1.00
C PHE A 15 32.66 0.97 -1.73
N GLY A 16 33.04 0.29 -2.82
CA GLY A 16 34.22 0.63 -3.63
C GLY A 16 34.37 -0.26 -4.85
N GLY A 17 35.33 0.09 -5.72
CA GLY A 17 35.67 -0.68 -6.91
C GLY A 17 34.65 -0.60 -8.04
N ARG A 18 33.80 0.45 -8.05
CA ARG A 18 32.72 0.69 -9.02
C ARG A 18 32.72 2.13 -9.55
N ASP A 19 33.90 2.74 -9.64
CA ASP A 19 34.00 4.16 -9.99
C ASP A 19 33.54 4.43 -11.43
N ASP A 20 33.86 3.53 -12.36
CA ASP A 20 33.44 3.63 -13.76
C ASP A 20 31.90 3.52 -13.89
N GLU A 21 31.30 2.52 -13.25
CA GLU A 21 29.86 2.30 -13.28
C GLU A 21 29.11 3.40 -12.53
N LEU A 22 29.66 3.87 -11.39
CA LEU A 22 29.13 5.03 -10.67
C LEU A 22 29.18 6.29 -11.53
N GLY A 23 30.30 6.51 -12.24
CA GLY A 23 30.48 7.62 -13.16
C GLY A 23 29.44 7.58 -14.31
N ALA A 24 29.26 6.42 -14.94
CA ALA A 24 28.29 6.21 -16.00
C ALA A 24 26.84 6.45 -15.51
N LEU A 25 26.53 5.95 -14.31
CA LEU A 25 25.22 6.12 -13.70
C LEU A 25 24.92 7.58 -13.35
N LEU A 26 25.90 8.28 -12.76
CA LEU A 26 25.81 9.71 -12.48
C LEU A 26 25.64 10.54 -13.75
N ALA A 27 26.34 10.20 -14.83
CA ALA A 27 26.18 10.86 -16.12
C ALA A 27 24.75 10.70 -16.68
N ALA A 28 24.14 9.51 -16.51
CA ALA A 28 22.75 9.25 -16.89
C ALA A 28 21.74 10.02 -16.03
N LEU A 29 22.03 10.24 -14.74
CA LEU A 29 21.18 10.97 -13.80
C LEU A 29 21.35 12.49 -13.86
N ALA A 30 22.44 12.99 -14.47
CA ALA A 30 22.77 14.41 -14.47
C ALA A 30 21.65 15.27 -15.09
N PRO A 31 21.33 16.43 -14.46
CA PRO A 31 20.40 17.39 -15.04
C PRO A 31 21.09 18.13 -16.17
N GLY A 32 20.60 18.06 -17.40
CA GLY A 32 21.19 18.87 -18.46
C GLY A 32 21.23 18.28 -19.88
N GLY A 33 20.48 17.22 -20.17
CA GLY A 33 20.23 16.78 -21.54
C GLY A 33 19.13 17.62 -22.17
N ALA A 34 19.44 18.78 -22.70
CA ALA A 34 18.49 19.59 -23.46
C ALA A 34 17.97 18.77 -24.66
N GLY A 35 16.64 18.56 -24.76
CA GLY A 35 16.01 18.02 -25.96
C GLY A 35 15.35 16.66 -25.88
N ARG A 36 15.21 16.01 -24.73
CA ARG A 36 14.47 14.75 -24.63
C ARG A 36 13.06 14.96 -24.05
N ALA A 37 12.05 14.70 -24.89
CA ALA A 37 10.64 14.72 -24.47
C ALA A 37 10.27 13.57 -23.52
N ALA A 38 11.12 12.55 -23.38
CA ALA A 38 10.90 11.37 -22.56
C ALA A 38 11.61 11.48 -21.20
N VAL A 39 11.00 10.89 -20.16
CA VAL A 39 11.61 10.74 -18.82
C VAL A 39 12.87 9.89 -18.93
N PRO A 40 14.04 10.39 -18.50
CA PRO A 40 15.24 9.58 -18.48
C PRO A 40 15.18 8.52 -17.40
N VAL A 41 15.28 7.25 -17.82
CA VAL A 41 15.37 6.09 -16.95
C VAL A 41 16.78 5.53 -17.03
N ALA A 42 17.43 5.30 -15.91
CA ALA A 42 18.67 4.54 -15.81
C ALA A 42 18.34 3.18 -15.17
N ALA A 43 18.91 2.11 -15.67
CA ALA A 43 18.73 0.78 -15.12
C ALA A 43 20.08 0.12 -14.83
N VAL A 44 20.24 -0.38 -13.61
CA VAL A 44 21.39 -1.18 -13.18
C VAL A 44 20.97 -2.64 -13.20
N THR A 45 21.63 -3.45 -14.03
CA THR A 45 21.32 -4.88 -14.16
C THR A 45 22.54 -5.76 -13.87
N GLY A 46 22.32 -7.01 -13.48
CA GLY A 46 23.38 -7.98 -13.21
C GLY A 46 22.93 -9.05 -12.21
N LEU A 47 23.82 -9.98 -11.90
CA LEU A 47 23.58 -11.11 -11.01
C LEU A 47 23.13 -10.70 -9.60
N GLY A 48 22.50 -11.63 -8.86
CA GLY A 48 22.24 -11.47 -7.44
C GLY A 48 23.52 -11.27 -6.65
N GLY A 49 23.51 -10.39 -5.64
CA GLY A 49 24.69 -10.14 -4.79
C GLY A 49 25.83 -9.33 -5.42
N VAL A 50 25.72 -8.89 -6.68
CA VAL A 50 26.73 -8.11 -7.41
C VAL A 50 26.85 -6.65 -6.97
N GLY A 51 25.93 -6.17 -6.12
CA GLY A 51 25.95 -4.82 -5.55
C GLY A 51 25.11 -3.76 -6.29
N LYS A 52 24.08 -4.16 -7.04
CA LYS A 52 23.18 -3.24 -7.78
C LYS A 52 22.53 -2.19 -6.88
N THR A 53 21.88 -2.63 -5.82
CA THR A 53 21.24 -1.75 -4.82
C THR A 53 22.26 -0.81 -4.18
N ALA A 54 23.43 -1.33 -3.79
CA ALA A 54 24.49 -0.52 -3.19
C ALA A 54 24.99 0.58 -4.14
N LEU A 55 25.16 0.27 -5.44
CA LEU A 55 25.53 1.25 -6.45
C LEU A 55 24.43 2.29 -6.68
N ALA A 56 23.17 1.86 -6.77
CA ALA A 56 22.02 2.74 -6.97
C ALA A 56 21.85 3.72 -5.80
N VAL A 57 21.91 3.21 -4.56
CA VAL A 57 21.84 4.03 -3.34
C VAL A 57 23.01 5.00 -3.27
N ARG A 58 24.24 4.55 -3.56
CA ARG A 58 25.42 5.44 -3.58
C ARG A 58 25.29 6.54 -4.63
N ALA A 59 24.84 6.20 -5.84
CA ALA A 59 24.60 7.17 -6.91
C ALA A 59 23.52 8.19 -6.51
N ALA A 60 22.45 7.74 -5.86
CA ALA A 60 21.38 8.61 -5.36
C ALA A 60 21.90 9.60 -4.31
N HIS A 61 22.68 9.14 -3.34
CA HIS A 61 23.31 10.02 -2.34
C HIS A 61 24.24 11.06 -2.99
N VAL A 62 25.16 10.63 -3.88
CA VAL A 62 26.07 11.55 -4.58
C VAL A 62 25.30 12.56 -5.42
N ALA A 63 24.28 12.14 -6.14
CA ALA A 63 23.46 13.04 -6.95
C ALA A 63 22.74 14.10 -6.09
N ARG A 64 22.32 13.72 -4.86
CA ARG A 64 21.74 14.65 -3.89
C ARG A 64 22.77 15.60 -3.28
N GLU A 65 23.92 15.11 -2.86
CA GLU A 65 25.04 15.92 -2.38
C GLU A 65 25.43 17.00 -3.40
N ARG A 66 25.30 16.69 -4.70
CA ARG A 66 25.50 17.64 -5.81
C ARG A 66 24.31 18.61 -6.05
N GLY A 67 23.24 18.51 -5.27
CA GLY A 67 22.06 19.37 -5.40
C GLY A 67 21.21 19.12 -6.68
N TRP A 68 21.35 17.94 -7.31
CA TRP A 68 20.64 17.66 -8.57
C TRP A 68 19.14 17.44 -8.39
N PHE A 69 18.72 17.01 -7.21
CA PHE A 69 17.34 16.68 -6.89
C PHE A 69 16.85 17.44 -5.64
N PRO A 70 16.60 18.76 -5.78
CA PRO A 70 16.16 19.58 -4.64
C PRO A 70 14.77 19.18 -4.14
N GLY A 71 13.95 18.52 -4.98
CA GLY A 71 12.64 17.99 -4.60
C GLY A 71 12.69 16.68 -3.80
N GLY A 72 13.91 16.16 -3.53
CA GLY A 72 14.14 14.94 -2.73
C GLY A 72 14.39 13.69 -3.56
N ALA A 73 14.55 12.57 -2.86
CA ALA A 73 14.69 11.24 -3.44
C ALA A 73 13.72 10.25 -2.78
N LEU A 74 13.04 9.48 -3.61
CA LEU A 74 12.12 8.42 -3.21
C LEU A 74 12.78 7.07 -3.43
N PHE A 75 12.56 6.14 -2.53
CA PHE A 75 13.03 4.76 -2.65
C PHE A 75 11.85 3.81 -2.48
N VAL A 76 11.75 2.80 -3.36
CA VAL A 76 10.77 1.73 -3.25
C VAL A 76 11.41 0.42 -3.70
N ASP A 77 11.22 -0.64 -2.90
CA ASP A 77 11.62 -2.01 -3.24
C ASP A 77 10.43 -2.75 -3.85
N CYS A 78 10.63 -3.30 -5.04
CA CYS A 78 9.61 -4.09 -5.74
C CYS A 78 9.49 -5.52 -5.23
N HIS A 79 10.43 -5.99 -4.38
CA HIS A 79 10.48 -7.39 -3.94
C HIS A 79 10.30 -8.38 -5.10
N GLY A 80 10.83 -8.02 -6.28
CA GLY A 80 10.47 -8.66 -7.55
C GLY A 80 10.83 -10.14 -7.64
N TYR A 81 11.74 -10.61 -6.80
CA TYR A 81 12.22 -12.00 -6.76
C TYR A 81 11.81 -12.74 -5.48
N ASP A 82 10.95 -12.16 -4.66
CA ASP A 82 10.35 -12.81 -3.50
C ASP A 82 9.18 -13.71 -3.91
N GLU A 83 8.72 -14.58 -3.02
CA GLU A 83 7.55 -15.44 -3.26
C GLU A 83 6.28 -14.63 -3.59
N THR A 84 6.16 -13.43 -3.04
CA THR A 84 5.06 -12.49 -3.26
C THR A 84 5.59 -11.11 -3.65
N PRO A 85 5.91 -10.89 -4.94
CA PRO A 85 6.38 -9.59 -5.41
C PRO A 85 5.35 -8.49 -5.17
N ALA A 86 5.84 -7.28 -4.87
CA ALA A 86 4.95 -6.14 -4.70
C ALA A 86 4.29 -5.75 -6.04
N GLY A 87 2.98 -5.60 -6.01
CA GLY A 87 2.20 -5.12 -7.16
C GLY A 87 2.41 -3.62 -7.41
N PRO A 88 2.21 -3.15 -8.65
CA PRO A 88 2.37 -1.73 -8.98
C PRO A 88 1.42 -0.82 -8.20
N GLU A 89 0.25 -1.31 -7.79
CA GLU A 89 -0.71 -0.59 -6.95
C GLU A 89 -0.13 -0.28 -5.56
N GLN A 90 0.53 -1.26 -4.95
CA GLN A 90 1.17 -1.14 -3.63
C GLN A 90 2.37 -0.18 -3.70
N LEU A 91 3.18 -0.31 -4.77
CA LEU A 91 4.33 0.54 -5.01
C LEU A 91 3.93 2.02 -5.20
N LEU A 92 2.89 2.28 -5.99
CA LEU A 92 2.33 3.63 -6.18
C LEU A 92 1.75 4.19 -4.89
N GLU A 93 1.08 3.38 -4.09
CA GLU A 93 0.58 3.81 -2.79
C GLU A 93 1.72 4.24 -1.87
N ALA A 94 2.80 3.44 -1.79
CA ALA A 94 3.97 3.78 -0.99
C ALA A 94 4.61 5.11 -1.45
N LEU A 95 4.78 5.29 -2.76
CA LEU A 95 5.34 6.51 -3.34
C LEU A 95 4.42 7.73 -3.12
N LEU A 96 3.10 7.59 -3.28
CA LEU A 96 2.15 8.67 -3.01
C LEU A 96 2.16 9.10 -1.55
N ARG A 97 2.24 8.15 -0.62
CA ARG A 97 2.37 8.43 0.82
C ARG A 97 3.69 9.15 1.14
N ALA A 98 4.80 8.69 0.56
CA ALA A 98 6.10 9.36 0.69
C ALA A 98 6.09 10.77 0.11
N LEU A 99 5.27 11.04 -0.90
CA LEU A 99 5.02 12.38 -1.46
C LEU A 99 4.10 13.24 -0.59
N GLY A 100 3.57 12.73 0.52
CA GLY A 100 2.71 13.46 1.45
C GLY A 100 1.22 13.40 1.09
N VAL A 101 0.81 12.49 0.20
CA VAL A 101 -0.61 12.25 -0.08
C VAL A 101 -1.20 11.45 1.07
N ALA A 102 -2.22 11.99 1.72
CA ALA A 102 -2.90 11.29 2.79
C ALA A 102 -3.58 10.01 2.25
N ALA A 103 -3.57 8.94 3.05
CA ALA A 103 -4.15 7.65 2.65
C ALA A 103 -5.60 7.74 2.15
N ALA A 104 -6.37 8.69 2.72
CA ALA A 104 -7.75 8.97 2.32
C ALA A 104 -7.89 9.45 0.86
N HIS A 105 -6.82 9.97 0.28
CA HIS A 105 -6.80 10.56 -1.07
C HIS A 105 -6.06 9.71 -2.09
N VAL A 106 -5.59 8.53 -1.70
CA VAL A 106 -5.02 7.56 -2.64
C VAL A 106 -6.16 6.87 -3.37
N PRO A 107 -6.25 6.98 -4.71
CA PRO A 107 -7.32 6.36 -5.48
C PRO A 107 -7.31 4.83 -5.40
N GLY A 108 -8.44 4.22 -5.81
CA GLY A 108 -8.63 2.77 -5.75
C GLY A 108 -7.97 2.02 -6.91
N THR A 109 -7.93 2.60 -8.10
CA THR A 109 -7.43 1.89 -9.30
C THR A 109 -5.97 2.23 -9.61
N LEU A 110 -5.29 1.32 -10.31
CA LEU A 110 -3.90 1.50 -10.75
C LEU A 110 -3.74 2.77 -11.60
N ASP A 111 -4.65 2.98 -12.56
CA ASP A 111 -4.56 4.10 -13.51
C ASP A 111 -4.78 5.44 -12.82
N GLU A 112 -5.74 5.52 -11.90
CA GLU A 112 -5.97 6.73 -11.10
C GLU A 112 -4.78 7.04 -10.16
N ARG A 113 -4.20 6.00 -9.52
CA ARG A 113 -2.99 6.16 -8.70
C ARG A 113 -1.82 6.67 -9.53
N ALA A 114 -1.60 6.08 -10.71
CA ALA A 114 -0.55 6.52 -11.63
C ALA A 114 -0.82 7.94 -12.16
N GLY A 115 -2.07 8.31 -12.39
CA GLY A 115 -2.50 9.67 -12.75
C GLY A 115 -2.18 10.68 -11.65
N LEU A 116 -2.62 10.39 -10.42
CA LEU A 116 -2.36 11.24 -9.24
C LEU A 116 -0.85 11.37 -8.98
N TYR A 117 -0.11 10.26 -9.04
CA TYR A 117 1.34 10.25 -8.86
C TYR A 117 2.05 11.19 -9.86
N ARG A 118 1.67 11.11 -11.14
CA ARG A 118 2.23 11.99 -12.18
C ARG A 118 1.87 13.45 -11.96
N SER A 119 0.64 13.74 -11.52
CA SER A 119 0.18 15.11 -11.21
C SER A 119 0.95 15.71 -10.03
N VAL A 120 1.13 14.95 -8.95
CA VAL A 120 1.89 15.38 -7.76
C VAL A 120 3.36 15.65 -8.12
N LEU A 121 3.97 14.80 -8.94
CA LEU A 121 5.34 15.00 -9.40
C LEU A 121 5.44 16.22 -10.35
N ALA A 122 4.48 16.43 -11.24
CA ALA A 122 4.45 17.60 -12.11
C ALA A 122 4.35 18.91 -11.31
N GLU A 123 3.55 18.92 -10.23
CA GLU A 123 3.46 20.07 -9.31
C GLU A 123 4.80 20.27 -8.59
N ARG A 124 5.42 19.21 -8.09
CA ARG A 124 6.74 19.30 -7.47
C ARG A 124 7.81 19.81 -8.42
N ALA A 125 7.77 19.45 -9.69
CA ALA A 125 8.70 19.98 -10.68
C ALA A 125 8.62 21.51 -10.79
N ARG A 126 7.42 22.08 -10.56
CA ARG A 126 7.18 23.52 -10.60
C ARG A 126 7.54 24.24 -9.29
N THR A 127 7.32 23.62 -8.14
CA THR A 127 7.38 24.27 -6.81
C THR A 127 8.65 23.93 -6.03
N SER A 128 8.98 22.65 -5.93
CA SER A 128 10.04 22.14 -5.05
C SER A 128 11.24 21.58 -5.82
N GLY A 129 11.12 21.46 -7.14
CA GLY A 129 12.19 21.00 -8.01
C GLY A 129 12.13 19.50 -8.35
N ARG A 130 13.22 19.03 -8.94
CA ARG A 130 13.36 17.67 -9.47
C ARG A 130 13.41 16.64 -8.34
N VAL A 131 12.80 15.47 -8.60
CA VAL A 131 12.80 14.30 -7.71
C VAL A 131 13.53 13.16 -8.39
N LEU A 132 14.32 12.40 -7.63
CA LEU A 132 14.88 11.11 -8.03
C LEU A 132 13.98 10.00 -7.48
N ILE A 133 13.60 9.04 -8.33
CA ILE A 133 12.83 7.86 -7.93
C ILE A 133 13.74 6.64 -8.11
N VAL A 134 14.04 5.96 -7.01
CA VAL A 134 14.80 4.71 -7.01
C VAL A 134 13.82 3.55 -6.86
N VAL A 135 13.78 2.68 -7.87
CA VAL A 135 12.93 1.48 -7.93
C VAL A 135 13.86 0.28 -7.85
N ASP A 136 13.95 -0.30 -6.67
CA ASP A 136 14.88 -1.39 -6.39
C ASP A 136 14.25 -2.76 -6.63
N ASN A 137 15.07 -3.74 -7.01
CA ASN A 137 14.73 -5.16 -7.08
C ASN A 137 13.50 -5.47 -7.97
N ALA A 138 13.34 -4.78 -9.11
CA ALA A 138 12.25 -5.02 -10.05
C ALA A 138 12.51 -6.29 -10.87
N SER A 139 11.51 -7.16 -11.05
CA SER A 139 11.60 -8.40 -11.83
C SER A 139 11.02 -8.29 -13.25
N HIS A 140 10.10 -7.37 -13.48
CA HIS A 140 9.50 -7.19 -14.81
C HIS A 140 9.05 -5.75 -15.07
N PRO A 141 8.94 -5.34 -16.35
CA PRO A 141 8.59 -3.95 -16.72
C PRO A 141 7.22 -3.48 -16.24
N GLY A 142 6.29 -4.40 -15.98
CA GLY A 142 4.95 -4.09 -15.48
C GLY A 142 4.96 -3.49 -14.07
N GLN A 143 5.96 -3.82 -13.24
CA GLN A 143 6.13 -3.19 -11.93
C GLN A 143 6.61 -1.74 -12.06
N VAL A 144 7.46 -1.44 -13.07
CA VAL A 144 8.15 -0.15 -13.20
C VAL A 144 7.35 0.88 -14.00
N ARG A 145 6.68 0.46 -15.09
CA ARG A 145 5.99 1.39 -16.00
C ARG A 145 4.99 2.33 -15.32
N PRO A 146 4.14 1.88 -14.41
CA PRO A 146 3.21 2.76 -13.70
C PRO A 146 3.91 3.80 -12.81
N LEU A 147 5.14 3.53 -12.37
CA LEU A 147 5.95 4.41 -11.52
C LEU A 147 6.73 5.47 -12.30
N LEU A 148 6.67 5.46 -13.64
CA LEU A 148 7.36 6.44 -14.44
C LEU A 148 6.67 7.82 -14.31
N PRO A 149 7.41 8.88 -13.94
CA PRO A 149 6.86 10.22 -13.86
C PRO A 149 6.52 10.76 -15.25
N GLY A 150 5.46 11.53 -15.36
CA GLY A 150 5.04 12.15 -16.62
C GLY A 150 5.88 13.37 -17.06
N HIS A 151 6.80 13.85 -16.21
CA HIS A 151 7.56 15.08 -16.44
C HIS A 151 9.07 14.80 -16.54
N ALA A 152 9.71 15.29 -17.62
CA ALA A 152 11.12 15.04 -17.95
C ALA A 152 12.15 15.65 -16.97
N ALA A 153 11.72 16.47 -16.02
CA ALA A 153 12.60 17.00 -14.96
C ALA A 153 13.07 15.90 -14.00
N HIS A 154 12.21 14.91 -13.73
CA HIS A 154 12.51 13.83 -12.79
C HIS A 154 13.43 12.79 -13.42
N ARG A 155 14.00 11.92 -12.59
CA ARG A 155 14.82 10.78 -13.00
C ARG A 155 14.33 9.53 -12.31
N VAL A 156 14.42 8.40 -13.01
CA VAL A 156 14.13 7.09 -12.46
C VAL A 156 15.40 6.24 -12.53
N LEU A 157 15.73 5.61 -11.44
CA LEU A 157 16.82 4.65 -11.32
C LEU A 157 16.24 3.31 -10.92
N VAL A 158 16.43 2.31 -11.76
CA VAL A 158 15.88 0.95 -11.55
C VAL A 158 17.01 -0.01 -11.28
N THR A 159 16.85 -0.94 -10.35
CA THR A 159 17.73 -2.10 -10.24
C THR A 159 16.96 -3.37 -10.56
N SER A 160 17.59 -4.32 -11.24
CA SER A 160 16.98 -5.59 -11.65
C SER A 160 18.04 -6.67 -11.86
N ARG A 161 17.65 -7.95 -11.75
CA ARG A 161 18.46 -9.08 -12.24
C ARG A 161 18.32 -9.22 -13.75
N ASP A 162 17.20 -8.77 -14.30
CA ASP A 162 16.85 -8.90 -15.70
C ASP A 162 17.07 -7.60 -16.48
N THR A 163 17.39 -7.73 -17.77
CA THR A 163 17.39 -6.62 -18.69
C THR A 163 15.96 -6.30 -19.09
N MET A 164 15.54 -5.04 -18.94
CA MET A 164 14.18 -4.59 -19.28
C MET A 164 14.20 -3.63 -20.49
N PRO A 165 14.44 -4.11 -21.72
CA PRO A 165 14.58 -3.25 -22.91
C PRO A 165 13.32 -2.42 -23.18
N GLN A 166 12.14 -2.91 -22.73
CA GLN A 166 10.86 -2.23 -22.90
C GLN A 166 10.75 -0.92 -22.11
N LEU A 167 11.67 -0.63 -21.18
CA LEU A 167 11.71 0.63 -20.42
C LEU A 167 12.44 1.74 -21.17
N GLY A 168 13.17 1.43 -22.26
CA GLY A 168 14.00 2.42 -22.95
C GLY A 168 15.08 3.06 -22.07
N ALA A 169 15.52 2.34 -21.02
CA ALA A 169 16.43 2.84 -20.00
C ALA A 169 17.88 2.90 -20.51
N HIS A 170 18.65 3.87 -20.00
CA HIS A 170 20.11 3.81 -20.08
C HIS A 170 20.62 2.67 -19.20
N LEU A 171 21.16 1.63 -19.83
CA LEU A 171 21.52 0.39 -19.17
C LEU A 171 22.98 0.44 -18.67
N VAL A 172 23.17 0.28 -17.37
CA VAL A 172 24.44 0.03 -16.71
C VAL A 172 24.46 -1.44 -16.27
N ARG A 173 25.27 -2.26 -16.96
CA ARG A 173 25.44 -3.67 -16.57
C ARG A 173 26.52 -3.78 -15.51
N LEU A 174 26.18 -4.46 -14.42
CA LEU A 174 27.12 -4.81 -13.38
C LEU A 174 27.55 -6.26 -13.55
N ASP A 175 28.83 -6.43 -13.84
CA ASP A 175 29.49 -7.72 -13.74
C ASP A 175 30.10 -7.90 -12.33
N VAL A 176 30.66 -9.07 -12.05
CA VAL A 176 31.46 -9.31 -10.86
C VAL A 176 32.61 -8.30 -10.74
N LEU A 177 33.11 -8.06 -9.55
CA LEU A 177 34.24 -7.17 -9.35
C LEU A 177 35.49 -7.70 -10.10
N ARG A 178 36.22 -6.78 -10.72
CA ARG A 178 37.55 -7.12 -11.23
C ARG A 178 38.44 -7.55 -10.06
N PRO A 179 39.41 -8.43 -10.28
CA PRO A 179 40.22 -8.99 -9.20
C PRO A 179 40.85 -7.96 -8.29
N GLU A 180 41.38 -6.83 -8.84
CA GLU A 180 41.94 -5.73 -8.09
C GLU A 180 40.91 -5.06 -7.16
N ALA A 181 39.70 -4.80 -7.72
CA ALA A 181 38.61 -4.21 -6.98
C ALA A 181 38.08 -5.14 -5.87
N ALA A 182 38.00 -6.44 -6.15
CA ALA A 182 37.62 -7.46 -5.17
C ALA A 182 38.62 -7.49 -3.98
N ARG A 183 39.91 -7.47 -4.27
CA ARG A 183 40.97 -7.38 -3.27
C ARG A 183 40.85 -6.09 -2.43
N ASP A 184 40.62 -4.95 -3.08
CA ASP A 184 40.48 -3.66 -2.39
C ASP A 184 39.24 -3.58 -1.49
N VAL A 185 38.13 -4.24 -1.87
CA VAL A 185 36.95 -4.39 -1.04
C VAL A 185 37.26 -5.23 0.20
N LEU A 186 37.97 -6.34 0.04
CA LEU A 186 38.39 -7.20 1.14
C LEU A 186 39.37 -6.48 2.11
N ASP A 187 40.42 -5.82 1.56
CA ASP A 187 41.38 -5.06 2.34
C ASP A 187 40.71 -3.94 3.15
N ARG A 188 39.82 -3.20 2.52
CA ARG A 188 39.06 -2.13 3.18
C ARG A 188 38.18 -2.67 4.31
N ALA A 189 37.50 -3.81 4.09
CA ALA A 189 36.67 -4.42 5.12
C ALA A 189 37.49 -4.83 6.35
N LEU A 190 38.65 -5.48 6.15
CA LEU A 190 39.56 -5.88 7.23
C LEU A 190 40.15 -4.67 7.96
N ARG A 191 40.61 -3.68 7.23
CA ARG A 191 41.18 -2.45 7.83
C ARG A 191 40.15 -1.58 8.54
N THR A 192 38.89 -1.62 8.11
CA THR A 192 37.82 -0.92 8.83
C THR A 192 37.57 -1.55 10.19
N ALA A 193 37.70 -2.86 10.30
CA ALA A 193 37.57 -3.57 11.57
C ALA A 193 38.85 -3.48 12.42
N ALA A 194 40.04 -3.53 11.76
CA ALA A 194 41.35 -3.46 12.41
C ALA A 194 42.32 -2.66 11.52
N PRO A 195 42.59 -1.36 11.82
CA PRO A 195 43.40 -0.50 10.95
C PRO A 195 44.83 -1.02 10.65
N GLY A 196 45.37 -1.88 11.51
CA GLY A 196 46.66 -2.53 11.33
C GLY A 196 46.63 -3.87 10.60
N ASP A 197 45.51 -4.32 10.11
CA ASP A 197 45.38 -5.62 9.40
C ASP A 197 46.14 -5.58 8.07
N ARG A 198 47.08 -6.51 7.90
CA ARG A 198 47.94 -6.60 6.72
C ARG A 198 47.79 -7.92 5.96
N ARG A 199 46.89 -8.80 6.39
CA ARG A 199 46.74 -10.16 5.84
C ARG A 199 46.52 -10.19 4.32
N VAL A 200 45.80 -9.20 3.76
CA VAL A 200 45.57 -9.05 2.31
C VAL A 200 46.86 -8.66 1.58
N VAL A 201 47.70 -7.83 2.20
CA VAL A 201 48.96 -7.34 1.61
C VAL A 201 50.10 -8.35 1.81
N ASP A 202 50.14 -9.04 2.94
CA ASP A 202 51.21 -9.95 3.33
C ASP A 202 51.11 -11.31 2.57
N ASP A 203 49.88 -11.73 2.12
CA ASP A 203 49.68 -12.92 1.28
C ASP A 203 48.84 -12.57 0.04
N PRO A 204 49.42 -11.98 -1.01
CA PRO A 204 48.71 -11.65 -2.24
C PRO A 204 48.15 -12.88 -2.97
N GLY A 205 48.91 -14.01 -2.94
CA GLY A 205 48.55 -15.22 -3.67
C GLY A 205 47.26 -15.85 -3.10
N ALA A 206 47.18 -16.06 -1.77
CA ALA A 206 45.98 -16.55 -1.14
C ALA A 206 44.81 -15.55 -1.27
N THR A 207 45.09 -14.24 -1.20
CA THR A 207 44.08 -13.20 -1.40
C THR A 207 43.44 -13.27 -2.77
N TRP A 208 44.24 -13.43 -3.84
CA TRP A 208 43.71 -13.61 -5.20
C TRP A 208 42.85 -14.86 -5.30
N ARG A 209 43.33 -15.96 -4.75
CA ARG A 209 42.55 -17.22 -4.76
C ARG A 209 41.24 -17.11 -3.98
N LEU A 210 41.27 -16.36 -2.85
CA LEU A 210 40.04 -16.07 -2.09
C LEU A 210 39.01 -15.28 -2.94
N CYS A 211 39.47 -14.25 -3.66
CA CYS A 211 38.62 -13.44 -4.54
C CYS A 211 38.03 -14.28 -5.67
N GLU A 212 38.80 -15.20 -6.27
CA GLU A 212 38.32 -16.14 -7.27
C GLU A 212 37.25 -17.09 -6.68
N LEU A 213 37.48 -17.69 -5.52
CA LEU A 213 36.53 -18.59 -4.87
C LEU A 213 35.25 -17.90 -4.47
N CYS A 214 35.31 -16.59 -4.15
CA CYS A 214 34.13 -15.74 -3.96
C CYS A 214 33.46 -15.30 -5.28
N GLY A 215 33.97 -15.72 -6.44
CA GLY A 215 33.45 -15.33 -7.76
C GLY A 215 33.48 -13.83 -8.01
N GLY A 216 34.33 -13.06 -7.31
CA GLY A 216 34.35 -11.59 -7.39
C GLY A 216 33.07 -10.90 -6.94
N LEU A 217 32.18 -11.59 -6.22
CA LEU A 217 30.90 -11.08 -5.77
C LEU A 217 31.03 -10.31 -4.45
N PRO A 218 30.63 -9.03 -4.38
CA PRO A 218 30.76 -8.22 -3.17
C PRO A 218 30.17 -8.86 -1.91
N LEU A 219 29.01 -9.52 -2.03
CA LEU A 219 28.36 -10.18 -0.91
C LEU A 219 29.20 -11.36 -0.37
N ALA A 220 29.74 -12.21 -1.25
CA ALA A 220 30.62 -13.31 -0.84
C ALA A 220 31.92 -12.80 -0.22
N LEU A 221 32.49 -11.73 -0.77
CA LEU A 221 33.69 -11.07 -0.21
C LEU A 221 33.44 -10.47 1.18
N GLN A 222 32.27 -9.86 1.42
CA GLN A 222 31.90 -9.34 2.73
C GLN A 222 31.78 -10.47 3.76
N ILE A 223 31.21 -11.60 3.39
CA ILE A 223 31.10 -12.78 4.26
C ILE A 223 32.49 -13.36 4.53
N ALA A 224 33.35 -13.48 3.51
CA ALA A 224 34.74 -13.94 3.70
C ALA A 224 35.51 -12.99 4.60
N ALA A 225 35.32 -11.67 4.44
CA ALA A 225 35.91 -10.67 5.34
C ALA A 225 35.42 -10.85 6.78
N ALA A 226 34.11 -11.06 7.00
CA ALA A 226 33.56 -11.29 8.33
C ALA A 226 34.15 -12.55 9.00
N LEU A 227 34.38 -13.62 8.23
CA LEU A 227 35.03 -14.83 8.71
C LEU A 227 36.47 -14.57 9.16
N LEU A 228 37.21 -13.75 8.40
CA LEU A 228 38.57 -13.32 8.79
C LEU A 228 38.57 -12.36 9.98
N ILE A 229 37.63 -11.46 10.07
CA ILE A 229 37.48 -10.51 11.19
C ILE A 229 37.12 -11.24 12.48
N SER A 230 36.28 -12.29 12.40
CA SER A 230 35.90 -13.10 13.57
C SER A 230 37.05 -13.92 14.15
N ASP A 231 38.13 -14.18 13.36
CA ASP A 231 39.33 -14.86 13.77
C ASP A 231 40.56 -14.08 13.31
N PRO A 232 41.04 -13.11 14.12
CA PRO A 232 42.19 -12.26 13.77
C PRO A 232 43.49 -13.04 13.53
N GLY A 233 43.64 -14.21 14.10
CA GLY A 233 44.84 -15.07 13.93
C GLY A 233 44.81 -15.92 12.66
N LYS A 234 43.70 -15.99 11.98
CA LYS A 234 43.52 -16.86 10.83
C LYS A 234 44.18 -16.34 9.57
N PRO A 235 45.12 -17.07 8.95
CA PRO A 235 45.67 -16.73 7.64
C PRO A 235 44.64 -16.77 6.52
N VAL A 236 44.80 -15.92 5.49
CA VAL A 236 43.92 -15.96 4.29
C VAL A 236 43.97 -17.30 3.60
N ALA A 237 45.16 -17.92 3.52
CA ALA A 237 45.38 -19.24 2.91
C ALA A 237 44.56 -20.37 3.58
N GLU A 238 44.36 -20.30 4.89
CA GLU A 238 43.53 -21.28 5.60
C GLU A 238 42.06 -21.15 5.21
N LEU A 239 41.54 -19.91 5.12
CA LEU A 239 40.18 -19.67 4.64
C LEU A 239 39.96 -20.11 3.18
N VAL A 240 41.00 -19.93 2.34
CA VAL A 240 41.01 -20.43 0.95
C VAL A 240 40.83 -21.97 0.92
N SER A 241 41.57 -22.71 1.76
CA SER A 241 41.45 -24.18 1.82
C SER A 241 40.06 -24.60 2.26
N GLU A 242 39.47 -23.98 3.28
CA GLU A 242 38.13 -24.27 3.77
C GLU A 242 37.04 -23.98 2.72
N LEU A 243 37.18 -22.89 1.97
CA LEU A 243 36.24 -22.55 0.90
C LEU A 243 36.38 -23.47 -0.30
N ALA A 244 37.59 -23.88 -0.66
CA ALA A 244 37.82 -24.82 -1.74
C ALA A 244 37.20 -26.19 -1.45
N ASP A 245 37.32 -26.69 -0.21
CA ASP A 245 36.70 -27.94 0.23
C ASP A 245 35.15 -27.86 0.19
N SER A 246 34.58 -26.70 0.55
CA SER A 246 33.14 -26.46 0.47
C SER A 246 32.65 -26.32 -0.98
N ALA A 247 33.44 -25.73 -1.88
CA ALA A 247 33.08 -25.53 -3.28
C ALA A 247 33.01 -26.86 -4.07
N THR A 248 33.88 -27.82 -3.76
CA THR A 248 33.88 -29.15 -4.43
C THR A 248 32.62 -29.97 -4.15
N LEU A 249 31.86 -29.71 -3.06
CA LEU A 249 30.59 -30.33 -2.77
C LEU A 249 29.41 -29.78 -3.56
N LEU A 250 29.60 -28.72 -4.35
CA LEU A 250 28.53 -27.91 -4.98
C LEU A 250 28.61 -27.93 -6.53
N ASP A 251 29.18 -28.97 -7.10
CA ASP A 251 29.49 -29.11 -8.54
C ASP A 251 28.31 -28.99 -9.54
N HIS A 252 27.09 -28.77 -9.05
CA HIS A 252 25.86 -28.70 -9.88
C HIS A 252 25.37 -27.27 -10.13
N LEU A 253 26.11 -26.24 -9.70
CA LEU A 253 25.69 -24.84 -9.82
C LEU A 253 26.59 -24.07 -10.81
N ASP A 254 26.05 -22.97 -11.41
CA ASP A 254 26.82 -22.05 -12.22
C ASP A 254 27.94 -21.35 -11.42
N ASP A 255 29.03 -20.99 -12.09
CA ASP A 255 30.26 -20.48 -11.44
C ASP A 255 30.02 -19.26 -10.51
N GLY A 256 29.07 -18.37 -10.86
CA GLY A 256 28.72 -17.22 -10.00
C GLY A 256 27.93 -17.59 -8.75
N GLU A 257 27.11 -18.63 -8.80
CA GLU A 257 26.31 -19.11 -7.66
C GLU A 257 27.11 -19.99 -6.71
N ARG A 258 28.10 -20.72 -7.21
CA ARG A 258 29.02 -21.60 -6.42
C ARG A 258 29.77 -20.81 -5.36
N GLY A 259 30.38 -19.66 -5.75
CA GLY A 259 31.18 -18.88 -4.81
C GLY A 259 30.38 -18.28 -3.66
N VAL A 260 29.15 -17.79 -3.96
CA VAL A 260 28.25 -17.26 -2.93
C VAL A 260 27.77 -18.37 -2.00
N ARG A 261 27.36 -19.49 -2.55
CA ARG A 261 26.84 -20.63 -1.78
C ARG A 261 27.92 -21.26 -0.90
N ALA A 262 29.15 -21.38 -1.39
CA ALA A 262 30.28 -21.85 -0.60
C ALA A 262 30.58 -20.91 0.58
N ALA A 263 30.54 -19.59 0.37
CA ALA A 263 30.72 -18.62 1.43
C ALA A 263 29.61 -18.67 2.49
N PHE A 264 28.33 -18.87 2.04
CA PHE A 264 27.21 -19.06 2.96
C PHE A 264 27.36 -20.35 3.77
N ASP A 265 27.70 -21.46 3.11
CA ASP A 265 27.85 -22.76 3.75
C ASP A 265 28.96 -22.73 4.81
N LEU A 266 30.11 -22.13 4.49
CA LEU A 266 31.19 -21.97 5.45
C LEU A 266 30.81 -21.06 6.61
N SER A 267 30.14 -19.92 6.33
CA SER A 267 29.64 -19.01 7.35
C SER A 267 28.62 -19.72 8.27
N TYR A 268 27.69 -20.48 7.69
CA TYR A 268 26.67 -21.21 8.42
C TYR A 268 27.28 -22.34 9.30
N ARG A 269 28.22 -23.13 8.78
CA ARG A 269 28.91 -24.19 9.53
C ARG A 269 29.69 -23.68 10.74
N ARG A 270 30.14 -22.42 10.70
CA ARG A 270 30.86 -21.78 11.83
C ARG A 270 29.90 -21.20 12.87
N LEU A 271 28.61 -21.12 12.59
CA LEU A 271 27.64 -20.73 13.60
C LEU A 271 27.56 -21.84 14.66
N GLY A 272 27.52 -21.42 15.92
CA GLY A 272 27.10 -22.33 16.99
C GLY A 272 25.65 -22.78 16.80
N PRO A 273 25.23 -23.85 17.50
CA PRO A 273 23.89 -24.44 17.28
C PRO A 273 22.73 -23.45 17.42
N GLN A 274 22.79 -22.54 18.40
CA GLN A 274 21.72 -21.58 18.66
C GLN A 274 21.63 -20.48 17.61
N PRO A 275 22.72 -19.77 17.21
CA PRO A 275 22.70 -18.86 16.10
C PRO A 275 22.29 -19.50 14.77
N ALA A 276 22.77 -20.72 14.47
CA ALA A 276 22.38 -21.46 13.27
C ALA A 276 20.86 -21.74 13.24
N ARG A 277 20.31 -22.21 14.35
CA ARG A 277 18.87 -22.42 14.52
C ARG A 277 18.09 -21.11 14.31
N LEU A 278 18.51 -19.99 14.95
CA LEU A 278 17.86 -18.71 14.80
C LEU A 278 17.88 -18.23 13.34
N PHE A 279 19.00 -18.40 12.65
CA PHE A 279 19.16 -18.05 11.24
C PHE A 279 18.11 -18.75 10.35
N LEU A 280 17.93 -20.08 10.52
CA LEU A 280 16.96 -20.84 9.76
C LEU A 280 15.52 -20.43 10.07
N LEU A 281 15.21 -20.12 11.33
CA LEU A 281 13.88 -19.66 11.72
C LEU A 281 13.57 -18.26 11.17
N LEU A 282 14.55 -17.36 11.10
CA LEU A 282 14.39 -16.04 10.48
C LEU A 282 14.08 -16.13 8.98
N ALA A 283 14.65 -17.10 8.27
CA ALA A 283 14.32 -17.32 6.87
C ALA A 283 12.85 -17.74 6.64
N LEU A 284 12.24 -18.36 7.65
CA LEU A 284 10.84 -18.78 7.64
C LEU A 284 9.87 -17.67 8.09
N ALA A 285 10.39 -16.54 8.55
CA ALA A 285 9.57 -15.40 8.97
C ALA A 285 8.77 -14.84 7.79
N PRO A 286 7.53 -14.38 8.03
CA PRO A 286 6.71 -13.79 6.99
C PRO A 286 7.19 -12.37 6.65
N GLY A 287 7.06 -11.99 5.38
CA GLY A 287 7.44 -10.66 4.91
C GLY A 287 8.95 -10.47 4.69
N SER A 288 9.31 -9.27 4.27
CA SER A 288 10.71 -8.88 3.96
C SER A 288 11.51 -8.49 5.20
N GLU A 289 10.84 -8.02 6.25
CA GLU A 289 11.43 -7.62 7.52
C GLU A 289 10.77 -8.37 8.69
N THR A 290 11.53 -8.64 9.73
CA THR A 290 11.07 -9.34 10.93
C THR A 290 11.37 -8.49 12.16
N SER A 291 10.36 -8.20 12.97
CA SER A 291 10.50 -7.41 14.20
C SER A 291 11.17 -8.19 15.33
N ASP A 292 11.72 -7.47 16.31
CA ASP A 292 12.25 -8.06 17.56
C ASP A 292 11.21 -8.96 18.26
N GLU A 293 9.94 -8.56 18.24
CA GLU A 293 8.82 -9.32 18.81
C GLU A 293 8.59 -10.62 18.04
N ALA A 294 8.52 -10.55 16.71
CA ALA A 294 8.35 -11.72 15.85
C ALA A 294 9.53 -12.70 15.96
N ILE A 295 10.78 -12.19 16.06
CA ILE A 295 11.98 -13.02 16.29
C ILE A 295 11.87 -13.77 17.62
N THR A 296 11.47 -13.09 18.67
CA THR A 296 11.31 -13.68 20.01
C THR A 296 10.33 -14.86 19.96
N VAL A 297 9.17 -14.63 19.34
CA VAL A 297 8.12 -15.65 19.21
C VAL A 297 8.55 -16.82 18.31
N LEU A 298 9.13 -16.52 17.14
CA LEU A 298 9.63 -17.56 16.22
C LEU A 298 10.67 -18.47 16.89
N SER A 299 11.59 -17.88 17.64
CA SER A 299 12.64 -18.63 18.34
C SER A 299 12.11 -19.49 19.49
N GLY A 300 10.90 -19.16 19.99
CA GLY A 300 10.32 -19.78 21.18
C GLY A 300 11.02 -19.36 22.48
N ALA A 301 11.70 -18.21 22.47
CA ALA A 301 12.36 -17.66 23.64
C ALA A 301 11.42 -16.71 24.41
N ASP A 302 11.66 -16.52 25.72
CA ASP A 302 10.91 -15.58 26.53
C ASP A 302 11.37 -14.12 26.29
N VAL A 303 12.61 -13.94 25.81
CA VAL A 303 13.22 -12.64 25.52
C VAL A 303 13.96 -12.70 24.18
N LEU A 304 14.14 -11.53 23.56
CA LEU A 304 14.88 -11.42 22.28
C LEU A 304 16.27 -12.06 22.38
N PRO A 305 16.62 -13.03 21.52
CA PRO A 305 17.90 -13.72 21.51
C PRO A 305 19.02 -12.79 20.95
N ARG A 306 19.32 -11.71 21.67
CA ARG A 306 20.24 -10.63 21.24
C ARG A 306 21.65 -11.12 20.96
N ARG A 307 22.14 -12.13 21.72
CA ARG A 307 23.47 -12.68 21.54
C ARG A 307 23.58 -13.42 20.20
N GLU A 308 22.62 -14.25 19.89
CA GLU A 308 22.52 -15.03 18.66
C GLU A 308 22.35 -14.08 17.46
N LEU A 309 21.43 -13.12 17.58
CA LEU A 309 21.20 -12.09 16.57
C LEU A 309 22.48 -11.27 16.30
N SER A 310 23.21 -10.90 17.33
CA SER A 310 24.50 -10.19 17.19
C SER A 310 25.56 -11.02 16.47
N VAL A 311 25.56 -12.35 16.64
CA VAL A 311 26.43 -13.26 15.88
C VAL A 311 26.04 -13.24 14.40
N LEU A 312 24.74 -13.32 14.07
CA LEU A 312 24.27 -13.30 12.69
C LEU A 312 24.56 -11.98 11.99
N ILE A 313 24.42 -10.85 12.70
CA ILE A 313 24.76 -9.52 12.18
C ILE A 313 26.25 -9.44 11.85
N ARG A 314 27.13 -9.88 12.77
CA ARG A 314 28.58 -9.90 12.51
C ARG A 314 28.99 -10.83 11.37
N ALA A 315 28.22 -11.88 11.14
CA ALA A 315 28.42 -12.80 10.02
C ALA A 315 27.85 -12.29 8.69
N HIS A 316 27.27 -11.09 8.66
CA HIS A 316 26.56 -10.50 7.51
C HIS A 316 25.41 -11.38 6.95
N LEU A 317 24.84 -12.25 7.78
CA LEU A 317 23.67 -13.08 7.41
C LEU A 317 22.35 -12.34 7.69
N VAL A 318 22.35 -11.39 8.61
CA VAL A 318 21.20 -10.55 8.96
C VAL A 318 21.63 -9.09 8.95
N ALA A 319 20.79 -8.22 8.42
CA ALA A 319 21.01 -6.77 8.39
C ALA A 319 19.88 -6.02 9.14
N PRO A 320 20.13 -4.79 9.63
CA PRO A 320 19.06 -3.93 10.12
C PRO A 320 18.05 -3.64 9.02
N GLY A 321 16.76 -3.66 9.38
CA GLY A 321 15.65 -3.29 8.50
C GLY A 321 15.45 -1.78 8.39
N SER A 322 14.34 -1.39 7.76
CA SER A 322 13.97 0.01 7.52
C SER A 322 13.60 0.75 8.81
N VAL A 323 13.10 0.03 9.82
CA VAL A 323 12.68 0.56 11.11
C VAL A 323 13.54 -0.04 12.22
N ARG A 324 13.83 0.76 13.25
CA ARG A 324 14.58 0.30 14.43
C ARG A 324 13.85 -0.85 15.11
N GLY A 325 14.57 -1.96 15.33
CA GLY A 325 14.02 -3.19 15.89
C GLY A 325 13.38 -4.12 14.85
N CYS A 326 13.62 -3.86 13.56
CA CYS A 326 13.32 -4.76 12.45
C CYS A 326 14.61 -5.23 11.79
N TRP A 327 14.57 -6.44 11.24
CA TRP A 327 15.72 -7.14 10.69
C TRP A 327 15.37 -7.76 9.35
N THR A 328 16.32 -7.78 8.44
CA THR A 328 16.13 -8.34 7.09
C THR A 328 17.22 -9.35 6.75
N LEU A 329 16.86 -10.31 5.90
CA LEU A 329 17.80 -11.23 5.25
C LEU A 329 17.88 -10.86 3.77
N HIS A 330 19.09 -10.84 3.23
CA HIS A 330 19.26 -10.74 1.78
C HIS A 330 18.63 -11.97 1.08
N ASP A 331 17.98 -11.78 -0.09
CA ASP A 331 17.25 -12.84 -0.81
C ASP A 331 18.06 -14.14 -0.99
N LEU A 332 19.34 -14.03 -1.38
CA LEU A 332 20.20 -15.20 -1.54
C LEU A 332 20.50 -15.91 -0.21
N VAL A 333 20.61 -15.14 0.88
CA VAL A 333 20.82 -15.66 2.23
C VAL A 333 19.55 -16.39 2.71
N ARG A 334 18.38 -15.80 2.45
CA ARG A 334 17.08 -16.39 2.74
C ARG A 334 16.90 -17.71 1.94
N ALA A 335 17.15 -17.66 0.62
CA ALA A 335 17.05 -18.84 -0.25
C ALA A 335 17.96 -19.97 0.21
N TYR A 336 19.22 -19.67 0.61
CA TYR A 336 20.14 -20.65 1.17
C TYR A 336 19.60 -21.29 2.47
N ALA A 337 19.07 -20.46 3.39
CA ALA A 337 18.52 -20.96 4.65
C ALA A 337 17.28 -21.82 4.45
N LEU A 338 16.39 -21.46 3.53
CA LEU A 338 15.21 -22.26 3.15
C LEU A 338 15.60 -23.61 2.54
N ASP A 339 16.65 -23.62 1.69
CA ASP A 339 17.20 -24.88 1.15
C ASP A 339 17.74 -25.78 2.28
N GLN A 340 18.45 -25.23 3.28
CA GLN A 340 18.88 -25.99 4.46
C GLN A 340 17.70 -26.58 5.24
N VAL A 341 16.62 -25.81 5.45
CA VAL A 341 15.40 -26.29 6.12
C VAL A 341 14.74 -27.41 5.31
N SER A 342 14.68 -27.29 3.98
CA SER A 342 14.02 -28.26 3.12
C SER A 342 14.69 -29.65 3.12
N ARG A 343 15.99 -29.68 3.36
CA ARG A 343 16.80 -30.90 3.33
C ARG A 343 16.69 -31.77 4.59
N GLN A 344 16.24 -31.21 5.71
CA GLN A 344 16.23 -31.89 7.01
C GLN A 344 14.82 -31.94 7.58
N GLU A 345 14.29 -33.14 7.80
CA GLU A 345 12.93 -33.35 8.33
C GLU A 345 12.70 -32.68 9.68
N GLU A 346 13.69 -32.77 10.58
CA GLU A 346 13.61 -32.16 11.91
C GLU A 346 13.47 -30.62 11.85
N LEU A 347 14.20 -29.98 10.92
CA LEU A 347 14.14 -28.55 10.72
C LEU A 347 12.81 -28.11 10.08
N ARG A 348 12.26 -28.91 9.16
CA ARG A 348 10.93 -28.66 8.60
C ARG A 348 9.85 -28.68 9.67
N GLN A 349 9.90 -29.71 10.55
CA GLN A 349 8.95 -29.82 11.67
C GLN A 349 9.13 -28.69 12.69
N GLU A 350 10.35 -28.29 12.95
CA GLU A 350 10.61 -27.14 13.81
C GLU A 350 10.09 -25.85 13.16
N GLY A 351 10.31 -25.66 11.87
CA GLY A 351 9.79 -24.55 11.10
C GLY A 351 8.26 -24.44 11.16
N THR A 352 7.57 -25.56 10.97
CA THR A 352 6.11 -25.64 11.11
C THR A 352 5.65 -25.22 12.51
N ARG A 353 6.33 -25.70 13.55
CA ARG A 353 6.04 -25.31 14.94
C ARG A 353 6.32 -23.81 15.20
N ALA A 354 7.39 -23.28 14.62
CA ALA A 354 7.72 -21.85 14.76
C ALA A 354 6.69 -20.95 14.06
N ARG A 355 6.26 -21.32 12.85
CA ARG A 355 5.18 -20.61 12.15
C ARG A 355 3.86 -20.68 12.93
N ALA A 356 3.52 -21.83 13.49
CA ALA A 356 2.32 -21.99 14.33
C ALA A 356 2.37 -21.09 15.58
N ARG A 357 3.54 -21.00 16.27
CA ARG A 357 3.72 -20.07 17.40
C ARG A 357 3.50 -18.63 17.01
N LEU A 358 4.07 -18.20 15.87
CA LEU A 358 3.93 -16.83 15.37
C LEU A 358 2.49 -16.52 14.98
N LEU A 359 1.81 -17.43 14.27
CA LEU A 359 0.39 -17.29 13.94
C LEU A 359 -0.48 -17.14 15.18
N ALA A 360 -0.29 -18.00 16.18
CA ALA A 360 -1.04 -17.92 17.44
C ALA A 360 -0.78 -16.61 18.18
N HIS A 361 0.45 -16.09 18.12
CA HIS A 361 0.80 -14.78 18.69
C HIS A 361 0.12 -13.65 17.92
N TYR A 362 0.24 -13.62 16.61
CA TYR A 362 -0.37 -12.59 15.76
C TYR A 362 -1.89 -12.58 15.85
N GLN A 363 -2.53 -13.76 15.88
CA GLN A 363 -3.98 -13.86 16.10
C GLN A 363 -4.41 -13.18 17.42
N ARG A 364 -3.79 -13.58 18.51
CA ARG A 364 -4.13 -13.03 19.83
C ARG A 364 -3.94 -11.51 19.88
N ARG A 365 -2.81 -11.02 19.35
CA ARG A 365 -2.52 -9.59 19.33
C ARG A 365 -3.41 -8.81 18.37
N ALA A 366 -3.75 -9.39 17.22
CA ALA A 366 -4.66 -8.78 16.25
C ALA A 366 -6.11 -8.74 16.80
N GLU A 367 -6.57 -9.79 17.49
CA GLU A 367 -7.87 -9.82 18.16
C GLU A 367 -7.94 -8.74 19.26
N GLU A 368 -6.89 -8.62 20.08
CA GLU A 368 -6.78 -7.57 21.10
C GLU A 368 -6.80 -6.18 20.48
N ALA A 369 -6.06 -5.97 19.38
CA ALA A 369 -6.00 -4.69 18.67
C ALA A 369 -7.35 -4.35 18.02
N ASP A 370 -8.00 -5.30 17.35
CA ASP A 370 -9.32 -5.11 16.73
C ASP A 370 -10.38 -4.70 17.76
N TRP A 371 -10.29 -5.23 18.99
CA TRP A 371 -11.16 -4.79 20.07
C TRP A 371 -11.04 -3.28 20.34
N TYR A 372 -9.81 -2.72 20.37
CA TYR A 372 -9.58 -1.28 20.55
C TYR A 372 -10.03 -0.44 19.33
N LEU A 373 -10.00 -1.01 18.12
CA LEU A 373 -10.43 -0.33 16.91
C LEU A 373 -11.96 -0.25 16.79
N GLN A 374 -12.67 -1.29 17.24
CA GLN A 374 -14.12 -1.36 17.11
C GLN A 374 -14.89 -0.63 18.22
N ALA A 375 -14.21 -0.11 19.27
CA ALA A 375 -14.79 0.65 20.40
C ALA A 375 -16.12 0.07 20.90
N ARG A 376 -16.18 -1.26 21.15
CA ARG A 376 -17.41 -1.93 21.60
C ARG A 376 -17.75 -1.49 23.03
N ALA A 377 -18.82 -0.70 23.17
CA ALA A 377 -19.33 -0.28 24.48
C ALA A 377 -19.64 -1.49 25.37
N GLY A 378 -19.17 -1.49 26.61
CA GLY A 378 -19.57 -2.45 27.65
C GLY A 378 -18.66 -3.66 27.86
N ARG A 379 -17.56 -3.80 27.14
CA ARG A 379 -16.56 -4.85 27.38
C ARG A 379 -15.27 -4.21 27.93
N PRO A 380 -14.71 -4.68 29.07
CA PRO A 380 -13.48 -4.10 29.61
C PRO A 380 -12.33 -4.33 28.64
N PRO A 381 -11.37 -3.38 28.53
CA PRO A 381 -10.20 -3.55 27.68
C PRO A 381 -9.41 -4.79 28.11
N THR A 382 -9.01 -5.59 27.14
CA THR A 382 -8.02 -6.65 27.36
C THR A 382 -6.67 -6.01 27.69
N ALA A 383 -5.88 -6.62 28.56
CA ALA A 383 -4.65 -6.02 29.12
C ALA A 383 -3.48 -5.84 28.10
N GLY A 384 -3.75 -5.96 26.79
CA GLY A 384 -2.72 -6.07 25.76
C GLY A 384 -2.13 -4.76 25.23
N PHE A 385 -2.91 -3.67 25.21
CA PHE A 385 -2.50 -2.35 24.69
C PHE A 385 -2.90 -1.22 25.64
N GLY A 386 -2.12 -0.14 25.61
CA GLY A 386 -2.39 1.07 26.40
C GLY A 386 -3.55 1.92 25.85
N GLY A 387 -4.13 1.56 24.72
CA GLY A 387 -5.25 2.26 24.09
C GLY A 387 -5.25 2.13 22.56
N HIS A 388 -6.19 2.81 21.92
CA HIS A 388 -6.40 2.79 20.47
C HIS A 388 -5.12 3.12 19.66
N GLN A 389 -4.39 4.17 20.05
CA GLN A 389 -3.18 4.60 19.33
C GLN A 389 -2.04 3.60 19.46
N ASP A 390 -1.91 2.95 20.60
CA ASP A 390 -0.89 1.92 20.84
C ASP A 390 -1.17 0.66 19.99
N ALA A 391 -2.44 0.23 19.95
CA ALA A 391 -2.90 -0.86 19.09
C ALA A 391 -2.60 -0.58 17.60
N LEU A 392 -2.91 0.63 17.13
CA LEU A 392 -2.61 1.05 15.75
C LEU A 392 -1.11 1.07 15.47
N SER A 393 -0.31 1.59 16.38
CA SER A 393 1.15 1.68 16.20
C SER A 393 1.78 0.28 16.12
N TRP A 394 1.25 -0.69 16.85
CA TRP A 394 1.66 -2.09 16.75
C TRP A 394 1.25 -2.70 15.40
N LEU A 395 -0.01 -2.53 14.98
CA LEU A 395 -0.50 -3.03 13.70
C LEU A 395 0.28 -2.44 12.52
N ASP A 396 0.60 -1.15 12.56
CA ASP A 396 1.38 -0.49 11.52
C ASP A 396 2.81 -1.03 11.43
N ARG A 397 3.45 -1.29 12.58
CA ARG A 397 4.80 -1.85 12.65
C ARG A 397 4.84 -3.29 12.15
N GLU A 398 3.85 -4.11 12.52
CA GLU A 398 3.80 -5.53 12.15
C GLU A 398 3.06 -5.80 10.83
N ARG A 399 2.59 -4.77 10.12
CA ARG A 399 1.71 -4.90 8.95
C ARG A 399 2.20 -5.92 7.93
N THR A 400 3.44 -5.80 7.49
CA THR A 400 4.01 -6.69 6.46
C THR A 400 4.07 -8.13 6.93
N GLY A 401 4.44 -8.34 8.19
CA GLY A 401 4.43 -9.66 8.84
C GLY A 401 3.01 -10.21 8.98
N LEU A 402 2.06 -9.41 9.45
CA LEU A 402 0.65 -9.81 9.62
C LEU A 402 -0.01 -10.20 8.30
N VAL A 403 0.15 -9.37 7.27
CA VAL A 403 -0.39 -9.64 5.93
C VAL A 403 0.20 -10.92 5.36
N SER A 404 1.53 -11.06 5.38
CA SER A 404 2.19 -12.26 4.86
C SER A 404 1.87 -13.52 5.67
N ALA A 405 1.75 -13.42 7.01
CA ALA A 405 1.35 -14.55 7.85
C ALA A 405 -0.11 -14.97 7.60
N ALA A 406 -1.02 -14.01 7.33
CA ALA A 406 -2.40 -14.33 6.96
C ALA A 406 -2.47 -15.13 5.64
N LEU A 407 -1.53 -14.89 4.69
CA LEU A 407 -1.46 -15.65 3.44
C LEU A 407 -1.01 -17.10 3.63
N TRP A 408 -0.42 -17.46 4.79
CA TRP A 408 -0.17 -18.87 5.12
C TRP A 408 -1.47 -19.68 5.24
N ALA A 409 -2.63 -19.02 5.25
CA ALA A 409 -3.91 -19.70 5.09
C ALA A 409 -3.99 -20.59 3.83
N ALA A 410 -3.19 -20.33 2.81
CA ALA A 410 -3.08 -21.19 1.63
C ALA A 410 -2.35 -22.52 1.89
N ASP A 411 -1.55 -22.62 2.96
CA ASP A 411 -0.86 -23.84 3.38
C ASP A 411 -1.80 -24.69 4.27
N PRO A 412 -2.08 -25.96 3.91
CA PRO A 412 -2.95 -26.84 4.72
C PRO A 412 -2.52 -26.95 6.19
N ALA A 413 -1.21 -26.86 6.48
CA ALA A 413 -0.67 -26.95 7.85
C ALA A 413 -1.08 -25.73 8.71
N HIS A 414 -1.37 -24.60 8.08
CA HIS A 414 -1.66 -23.32 8.74
C HIS A 414 -3.01 -22.72 8.36
N ALA A 415 -3.80 -23.43 7.55
CA ALA A 415 -5.02 -22.95 6.91
C ALA A 415 -6.00 -22.29 7.90
N ARG A 416 -6.31 -22.96 9.00
CA ARG A 416 -7.28 -22.44 9.99
C ARG A 416 -6.76 -21.22 10.73
N ASP A 417 -5.50 -21.22 11.08
CA ASP A 417 -4.91 -20.15 11.88
C ASP A 417 -4.65 -18.91 11.03
N GLY A 418 -4.18 -19.07 9.78
CA GLY A 418 -4.07 -17.99 8.82
C GLY A 418 -5.42 -17.34 8.46
N LEU A 419 -6.46 -18.18 8.30
CA LEU A 419 -7.83 -17.70 8.07
C LEU A 419 -8.35 -16.86 9.23
N ARG A 420 -8.17 -17.28 10.48
CA ARG A 420 -8.57 -16.52 11.67
C ARG A 420 -7.82 -15.19 11.76
N LEU A 421 -6.50 -15.22 11.54
CA LEU A 421 -5.70 -13.99 11.52
C LEU A 421 -6.23 -13.02 10.46
N ALA A 422 -6.49 -13.50 9.24
CA ALA A 422 -7.03 -12.68 8.15
C ALA A 422 -8.32 -11.95 8.57
N LEU A 423 -9.26 -12.65 9.22
CA LEU A 423 -10.52 -12.06 9.65
C LEU A 423 -10.35 -10.96 10.72
N HIS A 424 -9.38 -11.09 11.63
CA HIS A 424 -9.08 -10.04 12.62
C HIS A 424 -8.41 -8.79 12.03
N LEU A 425 -7.84 -8.88 10.82
CA LEU A 425 -7.24 -7.72 10.15
C LEU A 425 -8.26 -6.83 9.42
N HIS A 426 -9.53 -7.23 9.34
CA HIS A 426 -10.56 -6.51 8.60
C HIS A 426 -10.70 -5.04 9.02
N GLY A 427 -10.88 -4.79 10.33
CA GLY A 427 -11.03 -3.45 10.87
C GLY A 427 -9.81 -2.57 10.57
N TYR A 428 -8.62 -3.09 10.81
CA TYR A 428 -7.36 -2.38 10.60
C TYR A 428 -7.11 -2.02 9.13
N LEU A 429 -7.18 -3.02 8.23
CA LEU A 429 -6.91 -2.80 6.81
C LEU A 429 -7.92 -1.83 6.17
N GLY A 430 -9.18 -1.91 6.58
CA GLY A 430 -10.23 -0.99 6.16
C GLY A 430 -10.01 0.43 6.72
N TRP A 431 -9.68 0.56 7.99
CA TRP A 431 -9.49 1.85 8.65
C TRP A 431 -8.26 2.60 8.14
N ARG A 432 -7.13 1.87 7.93
CA ARG A 432 -5.91 2.40 7.32
C ARG A 432 -5.99 2.53 5.80
N ARG A 433 -7.08 2.05 5.18
CA ARG A 433 -7.31 2.06 3.73
C ARG A 433 -6.22 1.31 2.95
N TYR A 434 -5.70 0.22 3.51
CA TYR A 434 -4.79 -0.71 2.82
C TYR A 434 -5.61 -1.70 1.97
N PHE A 435 -6.31 -1.17 0.95
CA PHE A 435 -7.31 -1.94 0.22
C PHE A 435 -6.70 -3.07 -0.62
N ASP A 436 -5.50 -2.91 -1.15
CA ASP A 436 -4.82 -3.97 -1.91
C ASP A 436 -4.40 -5.13 -1.01
N ASP A 437 -3.84 -4.83 0.16
CA ASP A 437 -3.55 -5.84 1.18
C ASP A 437 -4.84 -6.56 1.60
N ALA A 438 -5.92 -5.81 1.82
CA ALA A 438 -7.23 -6.35 2.18
C ALA A 438 -7.78 -7.30 1.08
N VAL A 439 -7.73 -6.89 -0.20
CA VAL A 439 -8.15 -7.74 -1.32
C VAL A 439 -7.32 -9.03 -1.37
N THR A 440 -6.00 -8.92 -1.20
CA THR A 440 -5.09 -10.08 -1.23
C THR A 440 -5.37 -11.04 -0.08
N VAL A 441 -5.45 -10.52 1.15
CA VAL A 441 -5.69 -11.31 2.36
C VAL A 441 -7.08 -11.97 2.33
N PHE A 442 -8.14 -11.21 2.03
CA PHE A 442 -9.49 -11.78 2.06
C PHE A 442 -9.79 -12.69 0.87
N ARG A 443 -9.14 -12.50 -0.26
CA ARG A 443 -9.22 -13.47 -1.37
C ARG A 443 -8.59 -14.81 -0.98
N CYS A 444 -7.46 -14.81 -0.31
CA CYS A 444 -6.84 -16.00 0.25
C CYS A 444 -7.76 -16.64 1.30
N ALA A 445 -8.24 -15.85 2.26
CA ALA A 445 -9.12 -16.31 3.33
C ALA A 445 -10.43 -16.95 2.79
N ALA A 446 -11.08 -16.31 1.81
CA ALA A 446 -12.32 -16.83 1.22
C ALA A 446 -12.12 -18.19 0.54
N ARG A 447 -11.04 -18.32 -0.27
CA ARG A 447 -10.69 -19.60 -0.91
C ARG A 447 -10.35 -20.69 0.11
N THR A 448 -9.62 -20.33 1.15
CA THR A 448 -9.26 -21.27 2.22
C THR A 448 -10.48 -21.72 2.99
N ALA A 449 -11.39 -20.81 3.34
CA ALA A 449 -12.62 -21.16 4.06
C ALA A 449 -13.54 -22.05 3.22
N ASP A 450 -13.65 -21.80 1.90
CA ASP A 450 -14.36 -22.68 0.97
C ASP A 450 -13.72 -24.08 0.94
N ALA A 451 -12.39 -24.18 0.86
CA ALA A 451 -11.66 -25.45 0.85
C ALA A 451 -11.80 -26.23 2.17
N LEU A 452 -11.88 -25.54 3.30
CA LEU A 452 -12.11 -26.13 4.62
C LEU A 452 -13.57 -26.50 4.89
N HIS A 453 -14.49 -26.14 3.97
CA HIS A 453 -15.94 -26.25 4.15
C HIS A 453 -16.43 -25.54 5.43
N ASP A 454 -15.71 -24.48 5.86
CA ASP A 454 -16.11 -23.62 6.97
C ASP A 454 -17.02 -22.52 6.47
N GLY A 455 -18.30 -22.84 6.33
CA GLY A 455 -19.29 -21.91 5.77
C GLY A 455 -19.45 -20.62 6.58
N PHE A 456 -19.17 -20.59 7.91
CA PHE A 456 -19.21 -19.36 8.68
C PHE A 456 -18.09 -18.41 8.28
N SER A 457 -16.85 -18.89 8.32
CA SER A 457 -15.69 -18.11 7.92
C SER A 457 -15.71 -17.76 6.44
N ALA A 458 -16.26 -18.65 5.58
CA ALA A 458 -16.39 -18.39 4.15
C ALA A 458 -17.30 -17.20 3.86
N GLY A 459 -18.52 -17.18 4.41
CA GLY A 459 -19.45 -16.06 4.22
C GLY A 459 -18.86 -14.73 4.69
N THR A 460 -18.24 -14.72 5.88
CA THR A 460 -17.57 -13.54 6.43
C THR A 460 -16.41 -13.09 5.54
N ALA A 461 -15.54 -14.01 5.10
CA ALA A 461 -14.39 -13.68 4.26
C ALA A 461 -14.80 -13.14 2.88
N TRP A 462 -15.86 -13.70 2.27
CA TRP A 462 -16.42 -13.19 1.02
C TRP A 462 -17.02 -11.80 1.18
N ASN A 463 -17.67 -11.48 2.32
CA ASN A 463 -18.15 -10.13 2.62
C ASN A 463 -17.00 -9.15 2.81
N CYS A 464 -15.96 -9.53 3.55
CA CYS A 464 -14.75 -8.71 3.73
C CYS A 464 -14.05 -8.45 2.38
N LEU A 465 -13.96 -9.47 1.53
CA LEU A 465 -13.42 -9.33 0.17
C LEU A 465 -14.26 -8.36 -0.66
N GLY A 466 -15.58 -8.52 -0.66
CA GLY A 466 -16.50 -7.63 -1.38
C GLY A 466 -16.37 -6.17 -0.94
N LEU A 467 -16.28 -5.93 0.37
CA LEU A 467 -16.05 -4.59 0.91
C LEU A 467 -14.69 -4.02 0.49
N ALA A 468 -13.62 -4.82 0.55
CA ALA A 468 -12.28 -4.42 0.12
C ALA A 468 -12.25 -4.07 -1.38
N LEU A 469 -12.88 -4.91 -2.23
CA LEU A 469 -13.00 -4.70 -3.67
C LEU A 469 -13.80 -3.43 -4.00
N ARG A 470 -14.93 -3.20 -3.31
CA ARG A 470 -15.74 -1.99 -3.48
C ARG A 470 -14.93 -0.73 -3.13
N ASN A 471 -14.23 -0.75 -2.00
CA ASN A 471 -13.38 0.37 -1.58
C ASN A 471 -12.18 0.57 -2.52
N ASN A 472 -11.74 -0.48 -3.20
CA ASN A 472 -10.70 -0.46 -4.23
C ASN A 472 -11.28 -0.18 -5.64
N ARG A 473 -12.55 0.26 -5.76
CA ARG A 473 -13.24 0.61 -7.01
C ARG A 473 -13.41 -0.54 -8.01
N ARG A 474 -13.21 -1.79 -7.59
CA ARG A 474 -13.43 -3.02 -8.38
C ARG A 474 -14.86 -3.51 -8.19
N ILE A 475 -15.81 -2.72 -8.68
CA ILE A 475 -17.24 -2.83 -8.31
C ILE A 475 -17.85 -4.15 -8.78
N GLU A 476 -17.57 -4.59 -10.01
CA GLU A 476 -18.10 -5.84 -10.55
C GLU A 476 -17.67 -7.07 -9.72
N GLU A 477 -16.40 -7.11 -9.32
CA GLU A 477 -15.89 -8.18 -8.46
C GLU A 477 -16.48 -8.09 -7.03
N ALA A 478 -16.75 -6.88 -6.54
CA ALA A 478 -17.42 -6.69 -5.25
C ALA A 478 -18.84 -7.24 -5.27
N VAL A 479 -19.60 -7.00 -6.33
CA VAL A 479 -20.94 -7.56 -6.54
C VAL A 479 -20.89 -9.09 -6.54
N ALA A 480 -19.94 -9.69 -7.27
CA ALA A 480 -19.78 -11.14 -7.31
C ALA A 480 -19.43 -11.72 -5.92
N ALA A 481 -18.54 -11.05 -5.17
CA ALA A 481 -18.13 -11.49 -3.83
C ALA A 481 -19.31 -11.44 -2.84
N HIS A 482 -20.06 -10.34 -2.80
CA HIS A 482 -21.22 -10.22 -1.91
C HIS A 482 -22.35 -11.18 -2.31
N THR A 483 -22.55 -11.42 -3.61
CA THR A 483 -23.52 -12.45 -4.09
C THR A 483 -23.13 -13.84 -3.58
N ARG A 484 -21.84 -14.18 -3.60
CA ARG A 484 -21.35 -15.45 -3.04
C ARG A 484 -21.58 -15.54 -1.54
N ALA A 485 -21.32 -14.47 -0.79
CA ALA A 485 -21.60 -14.40 0.65
C ALA A 485 -23.09 -14.63 0.96
N CYS A 486 -23.98 -13.97 0.23
CA CYS A 486 -25.44 -14.17 0.36
C CYS A 486 -25.84 -15.66 0.17
N ALA A 487 -25.27 -16.32 -0.83
CA ALA A 487 -25.55 -17.74 -1.09
C ALA A 487 -25.09 -18.63 0.07
N ILE A 488 -23.87 -18.41 0.57
CA ILE A 488 -23.30 -19.19 1.68
C ILE A 488 -24.15 -19.04 2.96
N HIS A 489 -24.47 -17.79 3.35
CA HIS A 489 -25.27 -17.55 4.56
C HIS A 489 -26.69 -18.11 4.45
N ARG A 490 -27.28 -18.07 3.23
CA ARG A 490 -28.59 -18.69 2.95
C ARG A 490 -28.53 -20.21 3.10
N GLU A 491 -27.51 -20.88 2.53
CA GLU A 491 -27.32 -22.33 2.67
C GLU A 491 -27.16 -22.76 4.12
N ARG A 492 -26.58 -21.89 4.96
CA ARG A 492 -26.43 -22.13 6.41
C ARG A 492 -27.69 -21.83 7.22
N GLY A 493 -28.66 -21.14 6.65
CA GLY A 493 -29.84 -20.67 7.36
C GLY A 493 -29.58 -19.51 8.33
N ASP A 494 -28.43 -18.81 8.19
CA ASP A 494 -28.04 -17.66 9.02
C ASP A 494 -28.69 -16.39 8.44
N ARG A 495 -29.94 -16.15 8.86
CA ARG A 495 -30.76 -15.05 8.31
C ARG A 495 -30.19 -13.66 8.56
N LEU A 496 -29.53 -13.45 9.69
CA LEU A 496 -28.96 -12.15 10.03
C LEU A 496 -27.78 -11.83 9.10
N GLU A 497 -26.82 -12.73 9.00
CA GLU A 497 -25.65 -12.58 8.14
C GLU A 497 -26.04 -12.57 6.64
N GLU A 498 -27.06 -13.35 6.24
CA GLU A 498 -27.65 -13.27 4.90
C GLU A 498 -28.16 -11.85 4.64
N GLY A 499 -28.93 -11.29 5.58
CA GLY A 499 -29.48 -9.94 5.46
C GLY A 499 -28.40 -8.86 5.38
N MET A 500 -27.36 -8.96 6.21
CA MET A 500 -26.22 -8.05 6.16
C MET A 500 -25.45 -8.15 4.83
N SER A 501 -25.31 -9.36 4.29
CA SER A 501 -24.67 -9.58 2.98
C SER A 501 -25.48 -8.98 1.83
N TRP A 502 -26.83 -9.11 1.86
CA TRP A 502 -27.72 -8.47 0.90
C TRP A 502 -27.61 -6.94 0.95
N ASP A 503 -27.48 -6.33 2.14
CA ASP A 503 -27.30 -4.88 2.27
C ASP A 503 -25.96 -4.42 1.67
N MET A 504 -24.88 -5.18 1.89
CA MET A 504 -23.57 -4.91 1.28
C MET A 504 -23.62 -5.07 -0.25
N LEU A 505 -24.34 -6.07 -0.76
CA LEU A 505 -24.58 -6.25 -2.19
C LEU A 505 -25.34 -5.04 -2.77
N GLY A 506 -26.40 -4.58 -2.09
CA GLY A 506 -27.15 -3.39 -2.49
C GLY A 506 -26.30 -2.14 -2.59
N LEU A 507 -25.35 -1.94 -1.65
CA LEU A 507 -24.38 -0.84 -1.73
C LEU A 507 -23.46 -0.97 -2.95
N SER A 508 -22.97 -2.16 -3.26
CA SER A 508 -22.10 -2.40 -4.43
C SER A 508 -22.87 -2.20 -5.75
N LEU A 509 -24.12 -2.66 -5.83
CA LEU A 509 -25.00 -2.43 -6.96
C LEU A 509 -25.36 -0.95 -7.15
N THR A 510 -25.50 -0.20 -6.03
CA THR A 510 -25.72 1.25 -6.08
C THR A 510 -24.52 1.97 -6.71
N GLU A 511 -23.29 1.54 -6.41
CA GLU A 511 -22.06 2.08 -7.00
C GLU A 511 -21.90 1.63 -8.47
N ALA A 512 -22.37 0.43 -8.82
CA ALA A 512 -22.48 -0.05 -10.20
C ALA A 512 -23.58 0.66 -11.02
N ARG A 513 -24.37 1.55 -10.40
CA ARG A 513 -25.54 2.23 -10.98
C ARG A 513 -26.70 1.27 -11.37
N ALA A 514 -26.67 0.03 -10.90
CA ALA A 514 -27.74 -0.96 -11.03
C ALA A 514 -28.79 -0.73 -9.94
N TYR A 515 -29.49 0.42 -10.02
CA TYR A 515 -30.29 0.94 -8.90
C TYR A 515 -31.52 0.09 -8.57
N GLU A 516 -32.19 -0.49 -9.54
CA GLU A 516 -33.37 -1.33 -9.29
C GLU A 516 -32.99 -2.65 -8.61
N GLU A 517 -31.88 -3.27 -9.05
CA GLU A 517 -31.33 -4.45 -8.37
C GLU A 517 -30.84 -4.11 -6.95
N ALA A 518 -30.25 -2.91 -6.77
CA ALA A 518 -29.83 -2.43 -5.46
C ALA A 518 -31.01 -2.26 -4.50
N ILE A 519 -32.12 -1.69 -4.97
CA ILE A 519 -33.36 -1.54 -4.19
C ILE A 519 -33.88 -2.92 -3.78
N ALA A 520 -33.98 -3.87 -4.72
CA ALA A 520 -34.45 -5.23 -4.43
C ALA A 520 -33.52 -5.92 -3.40
N ALA A 521 -32.21 -5.71 -3.49
CA ALA A 521 -31.24 -6.25 -2.52
C ALA A 521 -31.42 -5.64 -1.12
N HIS A 522 -31.59 -4.31 -1.01
CA HIS A 522 -31.87 -3.65 0.26
C HIS A 522 -33.21 -4.05 0.87
N GLU A 523 -34.27 -4.23 0.05
CA GLU A 523 -35.59 -4.73 0.51
C GLU A 523 -35.44 -6.14 1.07
N ARG A 524 -34.71 -7.03 0.37
CA ARG A 524 -34.46 -8.39 0.85
C ARG A 524 -33.67 -8.39 2.15
N ALA A 525 -32.64 -7.54 2.24
CA ALA A 525 -31.86 -7.34 3.47
C ALA A 525 -32.77 -6.93 4.64
N ARG A 526 -33.63 -5.94 4.40
CA ARG A 526 -34.58 -5.43 5.40
C ARG A 526 -35.53 -6.50 5.94
N GLU A 527 -36.11 -7.31 5.04
CA GLU A 527 -36.99 -8.41 5.44
C GLU A 527 -36.30 -9.39 6.41
N LEU A 528 -35.07 -9.79 6.05
CA LEU A 528 -34.30 -10.75 6.83
C LEU A 528 -33.89 -10.19 8.18
N VAL A 529 -33.36 -8.96 8.22
CA VAL A 529 -32.89 -8.31 9.44
C VAL A 529 -34.07 -7.97 10.38
N HIS A 530 -35.20 -7.51 9.83
CA HIS A 530 -36.43 -7.28 10.58
C HIS A 530 -36.92 -8.56 11.27
N ALA A 531 -36.93 -9.68 10.54
CA ALA A 531 -37.34 -10.98 11.10
C ALA A 531 -36.41 -11.48 12.24
N CYS A 532 -35.16 -11.00 12.30
CA CYS A 532 -34.23 -11.28 13.39
C CYS A 532 -34.35 -10.32 14.59
N GLY A 533 -35.14 -9.24 14.46
CA GLY A 533 -35.30 -8.24 15.52
C GLY A 533 -34.12 -7.27 15.72
N GLU A 534 -33.15 -7.25 14.78
CA GLU A 534 -31.93 -6.45 14.86
C GLU A 534 -32.17 -5.01 14.39
N ARG A 535 -32.74 -4.19 15.29
CA ARG A 535 -33.19 -2.82 14.98
C ARG A 535 -32.11 -1.90 14.41
N GLN A 536 -30.87 -2.03 14.88
CA GLN A 536 -29.76 -1.19 14.40
C GLN A 536 -29.37 -1.53 12.95
N ALA A 537 -29.34 -2.82 12.62
CA ALA A 537 -29.08 -3.29 11.27
C ALA A 537 -30.24 -2.91 10.32
N GLU A 538 -31.49 -3.06 10.77
CA GLU A 538 -32.68 -2.63 10.01
C GLU A 538 -32.65 -1.13 9.71
N ALA A 539 -32.28 -0.29 10.68
CA ALA A 539 -32.12 1.15 10.49
C ALA A 539 -31.04 1.48 9.46
N SER A 540 -29.93 0.73 9.47
CA SER A 540 -28.85 0.88 8.48
C SER A 540 -29.32 0.55 7.08
N THR A 541 -30.07 -0.54 6.91
CA THR A 541 -30.65 -0.95 5.62
C THR A 541 -31.65 0.08 5.10
N TRP A 542 -32.53 0.63 5.96
CA TRP A 542 -33.41 1.73 5.58
C TRP A 542 -32.65 2.97 5.10
N ASN A 543 -31.56 3.34 5.77
CA ASN A 543 -30.71 4.48 5.36
C ASN A 543 -30.06 4.22 3.98
N ASN A 544 -29.56 3.00 3.76
CA ASN A 544 -28.91 2.64 2.49
C ASN A 544 -29.91 2.59 1.34
N LEU A 545 -31.11 2.01 1.58
CA LEU A 545 -32.24 2.04 0.63
C LEU A 545 -32.62 3.49 0.27
N GLY A 546 -32.76 4.36 1.28
CA GLY A 546 -33.09 5.76 1.05
C GLY A 546 -32.03 6.50 0.21
N ARG A 547 -30.75 6.21 0.42
CA ARG A 547 -29.66 6.76 -0.41
C ARG A 547 -29.71 6.24 -1.84
N THR A 548 -30.04 4.98 -2.05
CA THR A 548 -30.18 4.38 -3.39
C THR A 548 -31.36 4.97 -4.12
N LEU A 549 -32.51 5.11 -3.46
CA LEU A 549 -33.71 5.78 -4.00
C LEU A 549 -33.41 7.24 -4.38
N PHE A 550 -32.66 7.96 -3.54
CA PHE A 550 -32.21 9.31 -3.86
C PHE A 550 -31.38 9.37 -5.15
N LYS A 551 -30.39 8.46 -5.30
CA LYS A 551 -29.57 8.39 -6.51
C LYS A 551 -30.35 8.04 -7.78
N LEU A 552 -31.43 7.28 -7.64
CA LEU A 552 -32.35 6.95 -8.73
C LEU A 552 -33.33 8.10 -9.07
N GLY A 553 -33.45 9.14 -8.22
CA GLY A 553 -34.38 10.25 -8.40
C GLY A 553 -35.75 10.00 -7.79
N ARG A 554 -35.96 8.87 -7.05
CA ARG A 554 -37.23 8.56 -6.35
C ARG A 554 -37.24 9.25 -4.98
N PHE A 555 -37.30 10.60 -5.00
CA PHE A 555 -37.07 11.45 -3.83
C PHE A 555 -38.10 11.29 -2.72
N ASP A 556 -39.41 11.17 -3.05
CA ASP A 556 -40.46 11.01 -2.05
C ASP A 556 -40.31 9.68 -1.28
N GLU A 557 -39.94 8.61 -1.97
CA GLU A 557 -39.71 7.31 -1.35
C GLU A 557 -38.41 7.33 -0.52
N SER A 558 -37.41 8.07 -1.00
CA SER A 558 -36.17 8.34 -0.22
C SER A 558 -36.50 9.04 1.10
N VAL A 559 -37.37 10.04 1.09
CA VAL A 559 -37.83 10.74 2.32
C VAL A 559 -38.48 9.76 3.30
N VAL A 560 -39.32 8.86 2.83
CA VAL A 560 -39.96 7.85 3.68
C VAL A 560 -38.94 6.91 4.32
N ALA A 561 -38.03 6.37 3.49
CA ALA A 561 -36.99 5.44 3.95
C ALA A 561 -36.04 6.08 4.97
N LEU A 562 -35.53 7.29 4.66
CA LEU A 562 -34.60 8.02 5.54
C LEU A 562 -35.27 8.49 6.86
N THR A 563 -36.56 8.83 6.81
CA THR A 563 -37.33 9.14 8.02
C THR A 563 -37.40 7.94 8.95
N ARG A 564 -37.72 6.76 8.40
CA ARG A 564 -37.70 5.51 9.19
C ARG A 564 -36.33 5.21 9.77
N ALA A 565 -35.27 5.31 8.96
CA ALA A 565 -33.91 5.10 9.41
C ALA A 565 -33.55 6.02 10.60
N ARG A 566 -33.80 7.32 10.46
CA ARG A 566 -33.57 8.31 11.52
C ARG A 566 -34.29 7.95 12.82
N ASP A 567 -35.57 7.63 12.73
CA ASP A 567 -36.40 7.38 13.91
C ASP A 567 -35.98 6.08 14.61
N MET A 568 -35.61 5.06 13.84
CA MET A 568 -35.07 3.82 14.38
C MET A 568 -33.70 4.02 15.04
N PHE A 569 -32.76 4.75 14.41
CA PHE A 569 -31.47 5.08 15.05
C PHE A 569 -31.67 5.86 16.35
N ARG A 570 -32.63 6.80 16.41
CA ARG A 570 -32.99 7.50 17.63
C ARG A 570 -33.50 6.55 18.71
N SER A 571 -34.35 5.60 18.35
CA SER A 571 -34.92 4.62 19.28
C SER A 571 -33.88 3.69 19.93
N VAL A 572 -32.76 3.42 19.21
CA VAL A 572 -31.66 2.60 19.72
C VAL A 572 -30.51 3.45 20.33
N GLY A 573 -30.68 4.78 20.41
CA GLY A 573 -29.71 5.69 21.00
C GLY A 573 -28.46 5.99 20.15
N ASP A 574 -28.45 5.60 18.87
CA ASP A 574 -27.33 5.86 17.96
C ASP A 574 -27.42 7.29 17.38
N ARG A 575 -26.95 8.26 18.15
CA ARG A 575 -26.99 9.69 17.82
C ARG A 575 -26.24 10.01 16.53
N PHE A 576 -25.08 9.37 16.31
CA PHE A 576 -24.25 9.64 15.13
C PHE A 576 -24.95 9.19 13.83
N ARG A 577 -25.47 7.95 13.81
CA ARG A 577 -26.18 7.44 12.62
C ARG A 577 -27.55 8.13 12.43
N ALA A 578 -28.24 8.51 13.50
CA ALA A 578 -29.44 9.32 13.42
C ALA A 578 -29.18 10.67 12.76
N ALA A 579 -28.08 11.37 13.12
CA ALA A 579 -27.67 12.61 12.48
C ALA A 579 -27.30 12.41 11.00
N THR A 580 -26.62 11.30 10.68
CA THR A 580 -26.28 10.96 9.29
C THR A 580 -27.53 10.76 8.45
N ALA A 581 -28.51 9.99 8.94
CA ALA A 581 -29.80 9.79 8.27
C ALA A 581 -30.59 11.12 8.15
N THR A 582 -30.50 11.98 9.18
CA THR A 582 -31.14 13.32 9.16
C THR A 582 -30.50 14.22 8.08
N ASN A 583 -29.19 14.19 7.91
CA ASN A 583 -28.51 14.95 6.85
C ASN A 583 -28.91 14.44 5.45
N ASN A 584 -28.96 13.12 5.26
CA ASN A 584 -29.42 12.51 4.00
C ASN A 584 -30.89 12.89 3.71
N LEU A 585 -31.73 12.93 4.75
CA LEU A 585 -33.13 13.36 4.67
C LEU A 585 -33.23 14.82 4.22
N GLY A 586 -32.38 15.71 4.75
CA GLY A 586 -32.29 17.11 4.31
C GLY A 586 -32.02 17.26 2.82
N ARG A 587 -31.12 16.43 2.27
CA ARG A 587 -30.88 16.37 0.82
C ARG A 587 -32.14 15.95 0.04
N ALA A 588 -32.83 14.92 0.50
CA ALA A 588 -34.07 14.46 -0.13
C ALA A 588 -35.20 15.51 -0.03
N PHE A 589 -35.33 16.23 1.08
CA PHE A 589 -36.25 17.37 1.22
C PHE A 589 -35.95 18.49 0.24
N ARG A 590 -34.66 18.79 0.01
CA ARG A 590 -34.28 19.81 -0.99
C ARG A 590 -34.78 19.45 -2.39
N GLU A 591 -34.60 18.21 -2.82
CA GLU A 591 -35.01 17.76 -4.17
C GLU A 591 -36.54 17.69 -4.30
N THR A 592 -37.29 17.51 -3.21
CA THR A 592 -38.77 17.56 -3.20
C THR A 592 -39.32 18.99 -3.00
N GLY A 593 -38.47 20.01 -2.97
CA GLY A 593 -38.87 21.42 -2.79
C GLY A 593 -39.25 21.80 -1.36
N ARG A 594 -39.08 20.90 -0.37
CA ARG A 594 -39.38 21.11 1.05
C ARG A 594 -38.17 21.80 1.74
N LEU A 595 -37.87 23.02 1.33
CA LEU A 595 -36.60 23.70 1.62
C LEU A 595 -36.44 24.08 3.11
N ASP A 596 -37.52 24.47 3.79
CA ASP A 596 -37.45 24.79 5.24
C ASP A 596 -37.16 23.52 6.07
N GLU A 597 -37.73 22.38 5.68
CA GLU A 597 -37.45 21.10 6.34
C GLU A 597 -36.03 20.61 6.05
N ALA A 598 -35.51 20.89 4.84
CA ALA A 598 -34.12 20.61 4.49
C ALA A 598 -33.16 21.40 5.40
N LEU A 599 -33.40 22.70 5.59
CA LEU A 599 -32.60 23.55 6.48
C LEU A 599 -32.64 23.05 7.93
N ALA A 600 -33.84 22.73 8.43
CA ALA A 600 -34.02 22.21 9.80
C ALA A 600 -33.27 20.88 10.00
N ALA A 601 -33.32 19.99 8.99
CA ALA A 601 -32.63 18.73 9.02
C ALA A 601 -31.10 18.91 9.04
N HIS A 602 -30.54 19.72 8.15
CA HIS A 602 -29.10 19.99 8.12
C HIS A 602 -28.61 20.71 9.41
N THR A 603 -29.40 21.66 9.94
CA THR A 603 -29.09 22.34 11.20
C THR A 603 -29.02 21.34 12.36
N THR A 604 -30.00 20.42 12.44
CA THR A 604 -30.02 19.39 13.47
C THR A 604 -28.82 18.44 13.34
N ALA A 605 -28.49 18.00 12.12
CA ALA A 605 -27.37 17.11 11.89
C ALA A 605 -26.03 17.77 12.27
N ARG A 606 -25.83 19.04 11.85
CA ARG A 606 -24.64 19.82 12.20
C ARG A 606 -24.41 19.92 13.69
N ALA A 607 -25.44 20.28 14.46
CA ALA A 607 -25.32 20.40 15.91
C ALA A 607 -24.84 19.10 16.57
N VAL A 608 -25.35 17.95 16.11
CA VAL A 608 -24.91 16.65 16.62
C VAL A 608 -23.49 16.31 16.20
N PHE A 609 -23.10 16.59 14.94
CA PHE A 609 -21.74 16.32 14.47
C PHE A 609 -20.70 17.21 15.16
N GLU A 610 -21.04 18.46 15.44
CA GLU A 610 -20.21 19.39 16.20
C GLU A 610 -19.99 18.91 17.64
N GLU A 611 -21.08 18.53 18.34
CA GLU A 611 -21.01 17.98 19.69
C GLU A 611 -20.17 16.70 19.78
N LEU A 612 -20.27 15.83 18.75
CA LEU A 612 -19.51 14.58 18.67
C LEU A 612 -18.08 14.75 18.13
N GLY A 613 -17.67 15.95 17.74
CA GLY A 613 -16.36 16.21 17.12
C GLY A 613 -16.16 15.54 15.76
N ALA A 614 -17.25 15.23 15.06
CA ALA A 614 -17.23 14.51 13.76
C ALA A 614 -16.96 15.46 12.60
N ARG A 615 -15.75 16.04 12.54
CA ARG A 615 -15.36 17.14 11.62
C ARG A 615 -15.70 16.85 10.15
N GLU A 616 -15.42 15.65 9.65
CA GLU A 616 -15.70 15.26 8.26
C GLU A 616 -17.20 15.30 7.93
N ARG A 617 -18.05 14.81 8.86
CA ARG A 617 -19.52 14.85 8.71
C ARG A 617 -20.09 16.25 8.89
N LEU A 618 -19.48 17.02 9.77
CA LEU A 618 -19.83 18.43 9.96
C LEU A 618 -19.58 19.23 8.68
N ALA A 619 -18.42 19.06 8.03
CA ALA A 619 -18.11 19.69 6.76
C ALA A 619 -19.12 19.31 5.66
N THR A 620 -19.47 18.02 5.57
CA THR A 620 -20.49 17.57 4.61
C THR A 620 -21.85 18.24 4.88
N ALA A 621 -22.26 18.30 6.14
CA ALA A 621 -23.53 18.91 6.52
C ALA A 621 -23.52 20.44 6.29
N TRP A 622 -22.39 21.13 6.42
CA TRP A 622 -22.25 22.54 6.03
C TRP A 622 -22.41 22.73 4.52
N ASN A 623 -21.81 21.88 3.69
CA ASN A 623 -21.96 21.95 2.24
C ASN A 623 -23.42 21.71 1.80
N ASP A 624 -24.06 20.68 2.34
CA ASP A 624 -25.47 20.36 2.05
C ASP A 624 -26.42 21.49 2.53
N PHE A 625 -26.11 22.12 3.67
CA PHE A 625 -26.84 23.27 4.20
C PHE A 625 -26.72 24.47 3.26
N GLY A 626 -25.51 24.76 2.76
CA GLY A 626 -25.26 25.80 1.76
C GLY A 626 -26.06 25.59 0.49
N ALA A 627 -26.10 24.35 0.00
CA ALA A 627 -26.92 23.99 -1.16
C ALA A 627 -28.44 24.22 -0.93
N ALA A 628 -28.95 23.94 0.27
CA ALA A 628 -30.34 24.21 0.64
C ALA A 628 -30.65 25.72 0.75
N LEU A 629 -29.74 26.50 1.33
CA LEU A 629 -29.83 27.99 1.36
C LEU A 629 -29.82 28.60 -0.05
N SER A 630 -28.94 28.08 -0.91
CA SER A 630 -28.86 28.47 -2.32
C SER A 630 -30.20 28.19 -3.05
N ALA A 631 -30.83 27.05 -2.76
CA ALA A 631 -32.15 26.72 -3.32
C ALA A 631 -33.23 27.73 -2.89
N LEU A 632 -33.20 28.23 -1.65
CA LEU A 632 -34.07 29.24 -1.10
C LEU A 632 -33.75 30.68 -1.58
N GLY A 633 -32.67 30.88 -2.33
CA GLY A 633 -32.23 32.22 -2.76
C GLY A 633 -31.47 33.02 -1.68
N ARG A 634 -31.10 32.39 -0.54
CA ARG A 634 -30.30 33.02 0.54
C ARG A 634 -28.83 32.89 0.21
N PHE A 635 -28.40 33.58 -0.88
CA PHE A 635 -27.09 33.32 -1.49
C PHE A 635 -25.89 33.67 -0.63
N ASP A 636 -25.91 34.78 0.11
CA ASP A 636 -24.77 35.18 0.94
C ASP A 636 -24.53 34.16 2.07
N GLU A 637 -25.59 33.72 2.73
CA GLU A 637 -25.50 32.69 3.77
C GLU A 637 -25.09 31.31 3.19
N ALA A 638 -25.50 31.01 1.96
CA ALA A 638 -25.07 29.82 1.26
C ALA A 638 -23.57 29.82 0.93
N VAL A 639 -23.05 30.98 0.49
CA VAL A 639 -21.61 31.19 0.25
C VAL A 639 -20.81 30.98 1.54
N ASP A 640 -21.23 31.57 2.65
CA ASP A 640 -20.57 31.40 3.95
C ASP A 640 -20.54 29.93 4.39
N ALA A 641 -21.65 29.20 4.21
CA ALA A 641 -21.73 27.78 4.53
C ALA A 641 -20.78 26.93 3.69
N HIS A 642 -20.71 27.15 2.37
CA HIS A 642 -19.77 26.46 1.49
C HIS A 642 -18.31 26.79 1.83
N LEU A 643 -17.99 28.02 2.20
CA LEU A 643 -16.65 28.42 2.61
C LEU A 643 -16.22 27.73 3.92
N LEU A 644 -17.15 27.55 4.88
CA LEU A 644 -16.89 26.77 6.09
C LEU A 644 -16.58 25.31 5.76
N ALA A 645 -17.38 24.70 4.88
CA ALA A 645 -17.12 23.33 4.41
C ALA A 645 -15.76 23.19 3.71
N LEU A 646 -15.42 24.14 2.84
CA LEU A 646 -14.14 24.17 2.14
C LEU A 646 -12.96 24.26 3.10
N ARG A 647 -13.01 25.11 4.13
CA ARG A 647 -11.96 25.23 5.15
C ARG A 647 -11.77 23.90 5.90
N GLU A 648 -12.87 23.30 6.36
CA GLU A 648 -12.81 22.01 7.06
C GLU A 648 -12.22 20.90 6.17
N TYR A 649 -12.62 20.81 4.90
CA TYR A 649 -12.05 19.83 3.97
C TYR A 649 -10.56 20.10 3.67
N GLN A 650 -10.15 21.38 3.59
CA GLN A 650 -8.76 21.77 3.42
C GLN A 650 -7.92 21.35 4.64
N ASP A 651 -8.41 21.61 5.86
CA ASP A 651 -7.74 21.23 7.10
C ASP A 651 -7.65 19.70 7.27
N LEU A 652 -8.66 18.98 6.81
CA LEU A 652 -8.69 17.51 6.78
C LEU A 652 -7.84 16.92 5.64
N GLY A 653 -7.40 17.75 4.68
CA GLY A 653 -6.69 17.32 3.49
C GLY A 653 -7.57 16.53 2.49
N ASP A 654 -8.91 16.62 2.59
CA ASP A 654 -9.84 15.94 1.68
C ASP A 654 -10.02 16.73 0.37
N ARG A 655 -9.06 16.57 -0.54
CA ARG A 655 -9.03 17.28 -1.82
C ARG A 655 -10.23 16.98 -2.72
N HIS A 656 -10.77 15.75 -2.67
CA HIS A 656 -11.93 15.40 -3.49
C HIS A 656 -13.19 16.14 -3.03
N ARG A 657 -13.49 16.12 -1.73
CA ARG A 657 -14.64 16.84 -1.19
C ARG A 657 -14.43 18.36 -1.25
N GLN A 658 -13.20 18.82 -1.15
CA GLN A 658 -12.87 20.22 -1.42
C GLN A 658 -13.24 20.63 -2.84
N ALA A 659 -12.97 19.77 -3.85
CA ALA A 659 -13.36 20.03 -5.24
C ALA A 659 -14.88 20.06 -5.41
N VAL A 660 -15.59 19.09 -4.80
CA VAL A 660 -17.07 19.06 -4.84
C VAL A 660 -17.66 20.31 -4.20
N ALA A 661 -17.23 20.70 -3.00
CA ALA A 661 -17.73 21.88 -2.31
C ALA A 661 -17.38 23.20 -3.07
N GLY A 662 -16.22 23.24 -3.71
CA GLY A 662 -15.82 24.36 -4.59
C GLY A 662 -16.74 24.47 -5.81
N ASN A 663 -17.13 23.35 -6.39
CA ASN A 663 -18.08 23.31 -7.50
C ASN A 663 -19.49 23.74 -7.06
N ASP A 664 -19.96 23.30 -5.89
CA ASP A 664 -21.24 23.72 -5.31
C ASP A 664 -21.26 25.22 -4.97
N LEU A 665 -20.15 25.77 -4.47
CA LEU A 665 -19.96 27.20 -4.27
C LEU A 665 -20.07 27.96 -5.61
N GLY A 666 -19.41 27.47 -6.66
CA GLY A 666 -19.48 28.06 -7.99
C GLY A 666 -20.91 28.10 -8.54
N VAL A 667 -21.68 27.02 -8.37
CA VAL A 667 -23.11 26.97 -8.74
C VAL A 667 -23.92 28.03 -7.95
N THR A 668 -23.66 28.15 -6.66
CA THR A 668 -24.31 29.13 -5.79
C THR A 668 -24.01 30.58 -6.20
N LEU A 669 -22.73 30.88 -6.43
CA LEU A 669 -22.28 32.23 -6.89
C LEU A 669 -22.87 32.58 -8.26
N ARG A 670 -22.95 31.62 -9.19
CA ARG A 670 -23.62 31.85 -10.48
C ARG A 670 -25.09 32.18 -10.30
N ARG A 671 -25.82 31.51 -9.43
CA ARG A 671 -27.23 31.77 -9.10
C ARG A 671 -27.40 33.16 -8.44
N ALA A 672 -26.40 33.60 -7.66
CA ALA A 672 -26.34 34.90 -7.06
C ALA A 672 -25.99 36.02 -8.05
N GLY A 673 -25.69 35.68 -9.31
CA GLY A 673 -25.24 36.66 -10.33
C GLY A 673 -23.77 37.05 -10.24
N ARG A 674 -22.98 36.49 -9.32
CA ARG A 674 -21.54 36.75 -9.06
C ARG A 674 -20.68 35.92 -10.02
N ARG A 675 -20.76 36.23 -11.34
CA ARG A 675 -20.22 35.37 -12.40
C ARG A 675 -18.72 35.19 -12.35
N ASP A 676 -17.93 36.22 -12.07
CA ASP A 676 -16.47 36.12 -12.05
C ASP A 676 -16.00 35.22 -10.89
N GLU A 677 -16.60 35.39 -9.73
CA GLU A 677 -16.30 34.53 -8.57
C GLU A 677 -16.77 33.08 -8.79
N ALA A 678 -17.89 32.90 -9.47
CA ALA A 678 -18.35 31.53 -9.83
C ALA A 678 -17.36 30.85 -10.78
N ARG A 679 -16.83 31.56 -11.76
CA ARG A 679 -15.81 31.06 -12.67
C ARG A 679 -14.54 30.66 -11.91
N ASP A 680 -14.07 31.49 -11.00
CA ASP A 680 -12.86 31.22 -10.23
C ASP A 680 -13.04 30.00 -9.31
N ALA A 681 -14.21 29.84 -8.67
CA ALA A 681 -14.54 28.68 -7.86
C ALA A 681 -14.55 27.38 -8.69
N HIS A 682 -15.20 27.40 -9.87
CA HIS A 682 -15.22 26.25 -10.77
C HIS A 682 -13.82 25.92 -11.32
N LEU A 683 -12.98 26.92 -11.64
CA LEU A 683 -11.61 26.68 -12.10
C LEU A 683 -10.74 26.06 -11.02
N GLN A 684 -10.93 26.45 -9.75
CA GLN A 684 -10.24 25.81 -8.62
C GLN A 684 -10.70 24.36 -8.45
N ALA A 685 -12.01 24.09 -8.50
CA ALA A 685 -12.57 22.76 -8.44
C ALA A 685 -12.07 21.89 -9.61
N LEU A 686 -12.05 22.42 -10.83
CA LEU A 686 -11.55 21.75 -12.03
C LEU A 686 -10.09 21.33 -11.91
N ARG A 687 -9.23 22.20 -11.35
CA ARG A 687 -7.82 21.86 -11.09
C ARG A 687 -7.72 20.69 -10.13
N LEU A 688 -8.52 20.68 -9.04
CA LEU A 688 -8.53 19.60 -8.07
C LEU A 688 -9.03 18.29 -8.67
N PHE A 689 -10.11 18.29 -9.49
CA PHE A 689 -10.61 17.10 -10.16
C PHE A 689 -9.59 16.54 -11.18
N ARG A 690 -8.90 17.42 -11.93
CA ARG A 690 -7.81 17.00 -12.83
C ARG A 690 -6.63 16.41 -12.08
N ASP A 691 -6.22 17.05 -10.96
CA ASP A 691 -5.16 16.53 -10.12
C ASP A 691 -5.50 15.15 -9.53
N LEU A 692 -6.79 14.88 -9.30
CA LEU A 692 -7.32 13.62 -8.79
C LEU A 692 -7.65 12.61 -9.88
N ALA A 693 -7.48 12.98 -11.16
CA ALA A 693 -7.91 12.19 -12.32
C ALA A 693 -9.40 11.78 -12.29
N ASP A 694 -10.25 12.61 -11.66
CA ASP A 694 -11.70 12.41 -11.60
C ASP A 694 -12.38 12.96 -12.86
N ALA A 695 -12.49 12.12 -13.89
CA ALA A 695 -13.09 12.48 -15.17
C ALA A 695 -14.58 12.87 -15.04
N HIS A 696 -15.30 12.33 -14.05
CA HIS A 696 -16.71 12.67 -13.83
C HIS A 696 -16.84 14.08 -13.24
N GLY A 697 -16.13 14.39 -12.17
CA GLY A 697 -16.10 15.72 -11.57
C GLY A 697 -15.55 16.76 -12.52
N GLU A 698 -14.54 16.41 -13.34
CA GLU A 698 -14.03 17.27 -14.41
C GLU A 698 -15.13 17.60 -15.43
N GLY A 699 -15.83 16.60 -15.94
CA GLY A 699 -16.90 16.79 -16.95
C GLY A 699 -18.06 17.65 -16.42
N GLU A 700 -18.51 17.39 -15.19
CA GLU A 700 -19.56 18.18 -14.54
C GLU A 700 -19.14 19.65 -14.36
N THR A 701 -17.91 19.88 -13.86
CA THR A 701 -17.38 21.24 -13.64
C THR A 701 -17.19 22.00 -14.94
N LEU A 702 -16.76 21.33 -16.02
CA LEU A 702 -16.68 21.94 -17.36
C LEU A 702 -18.08 22.33 -17.87
N GLY A 703 -19.10 21.53 -17.63
CA GLY A 703 -20.49 21.89 -17.92
C GLY A 703 -20.96 23.15 -17.18
N HIS A 704 -20.60 23.28 -15.89
CA HIS A 704 -20.91 24.49 -15.11
C HIS A 704 -20.14 25.72 -15.57
N LEU A 705 -18.85 25.59 -15.94
CA LEU A 705 -18.06 26.68 -16.51
C LEU A 705 -18.65 27.17 -17.82
N ALA A 706 -19.06 26.29 -18.72
CA ALA A 706 -19.73 26.66 -19.97
C ALA A 706 -21.01 27.47 -19.74
N ALA A 707 -21.71 27.19 -18.63
CA ALA A 707 -22.93 27.94 -18.26
C ALA A 707 -22.65 29.32 -17.63
N VAL A 708 -21.43 29.64 -17.24
CA VAL A 708 -20.99 30.94 -16.69
C VAL A 708 -20.52 31.89 -17.79
N GLU A 709 -19.94 31.38 -18.91
CA GLU A 709 -19.39 32.21 -19.99
C GLU A 709 -20.48 32.72 -20.93
N PRO A 710 -20.51 34.02 -21.23
CA PRO A 710 -21.45 34.58 -22.21
C PRO A 710 -21.00 34.22 -23.62
N GLY A 711 -21.67 33.29 -24.27
CA GLY A 711 -21.48 32.98 -25.69
C GLY A 711 -20.97 31.62 -26.10
N GLY A 712 -20.85 30.66 -25.21
CA GLY A 712 -20.68 29.25 -25.60
C GLY A 712 -19.37 28.87 -26.32
N GLN A 713 -18.33 29.68 -26.26
CA GLN A 713 -17.01 29.34 -26.80
C GLN A 713 -16.07 29.02 -25.64
N LEU A 714 -15.90 27.72 -25.37
CA LEU A 714 -14.77 27.25 -24.59
C LEU A 714 -13.48 27.60 -25.34
N SER A 715 -12.62 28.45 -24.72
CA SER A 715 -11.28 28.68 -25.24
C SER A 715 -10.54 27.37 -25.37
N ALA A 716 -9.73 27.22 -26.41
CA ALA A 716 -9.05 25.97 -26.80
C ALA A 716 -8.12 25.36 -25.74
N GLU A 717 -7.89 26.02 -24.61
CA GLU A 717 -7.13 25.52 -23.46
C GLU A 717 -7.91 24.55 -22.56
N ALA A 718 -9.25 24.59 -22.57
CA ALA A 718 -10.10 23.67 -21.79
C ALA A 718 -10.51 22.42 -22.60
N GLY A 719 -10.44 22.44 -23.95
CA GLY A 719 -10.97 21.45 -24.86
C GLY A 719 -10.03 20.34 -25.35
N GLY A 720 -8.82 20.26 -24.84
CA GLY A 720 -7.74 19.43 -25.39
C GLY A 720 -7.83 17.90 -25.21
N ARG A 721 -8.99 17.30 -24.92
CA ARG A 721 -9.19 15.82 -24.97
C ARG A 721 -10.67 15.42 -24.96
N LEU A 722 -11.39 15.73 -26.01
CA LEU A 722 -12.69 15.08 -26.29
C LEU A 722 -12.90 15.03 -27.81
N ALA A 723 -12.15 14.15 -28.48
CA ALA A 723 -12.49 13.63 -29.81
C ALA A 723 -11.85 12.24 -29.91
N ALA A 724 -12.56 11.22 -29.47
CA ALA A 724 -12.35 9.84 -29.87
C ALA A 724 -13.71 9.21 -30.12
N GLU A 725 -14.06 9.17 -31.38
CA GLU A 725 -14.86 8.31 -32.23
C GLU A 725 -16.22 7.75 -31.72
N PRO A 726 -17.27 7.89 -32.52
CA PRO A 726 -18.52 7.17 -32.32
C PRO A 726 -18.36 5.73 -32.78
N SER A 727 -18.69 4.79 -31.89
CA SER A 727 -18.87 3.38 -32.22
C SER A 727 -19.92 3.22 -33.31
N GLY A 728 -19.47 2.75 -34.49
CA GLY A 728 -20.32 2.34 -35.59
C GLY A 728 -21.14 1.10 -35.28
N PRO A 729 -22.25 0.87 -35.96
CA PRO A 729 -23.21 -0.18 -35.62
C PRO A 729 -22.66 -1.57 -35.98
N LEU A 730 -22.91 -2.54 -35.09
CA LEU A 730 -22.75 -3.96 -35.33
C LEU A 730 -23.66 -4.39 -36.48
N GLY A 731 -23.06 -4.72 -37.62
CA GLY A 731 -23.73 -5.36 -38.72
C GLY A 731 -24.03 -6.83 -38.41
N GLU A 732 -25.27 -7.21 -38.56
CA GLU A 732 -25.75 -8.59 -38.73
C GLU A 732 -25.18 -9.19 -40.03
N GLU A 733 -24.57 -10.34 -39.95
CA GLU A 733 -24.46 -11.39 -40.98
C GLU A 733 -24.00 -12.65 -40.27
N GLY A 734 -24.75 -13.73 -40.20
CA GLY A 734 -25.37 -14.45 -41.25
C GLY A 734 -24.68 -15.80 -41.39
N LYS A 735 -25.31 -16.81 -40.80
CA LYS A 735 -25.25 -18.25 -41.11
C LYS A 735 -24.29 -18.67 -42.26
N ARG A 736 -23.24 -19.48 -41.92
CA ARG A 736 -23.07 -20.87 -42.40
C ARG A 736 -22.08 -21.64 -41.58
#